data_cf34e9a91f85313eadfc795f7efebd9a
#
_entry.id   cf34e9a91f85313eadfc795f7efebd9a
#
_cell.length_a   1.000
_cell.length_b   1.000
_cell.length_c   1.000
_cell.angle_alpha   90.00
_cell.angle_beta   90.00
_cell.angle_gamma   90.00
#
_symmetry.space_group_name_H-M   'P 1'
#
loop_
_entity.id
_entity.type
_entity.pdbx_description
1 polymer ?
#
loop_
_entity_poly.entity_id
_entity_poly.type
_entity_poly.pdbx_seq_one_letter_code
_entity_poly.pdbx_strand_id
1 'polypeptide(L)'
;MNNADLTPLMRQYREIKRDYQDAILFFRVGDFYEMFYEDAEEASRLLAIALTSRDKARADPVPLCGVPYHAATGYIAKLLKAGRTVALCEQVEDPKLAKGLVRREVVRLYTPGTLMDPELLPAVESNFLGAVAVASPPSPSSSRHDPLPLLGLAALDLSTGEFWIMEFHGDRAHTDLQDELSRLEPRELLYPNKLPAQTQTLLTRLKGPRLCPQDPAFFDLPGAERALREQFGVGSLDGFGCRGLTLGIEAAGAAVRYLRETQPSAGLGHLHRLRVRHSDREMHLDSATIRNLELTRTLADDRTGQKDATLLSVLDRTVTVMASRLLREWILRPLVMLDPIRARLEAVGEFVQHLQARGGLRTALRTVQDIARLSSRISLGAANPRELLAVKQSVAALPEIRTLLASFRSSLLQDLARSWDDLTDVHALVERTILADAPISTREGGIIRDGFNTQLDELRKACRDGKGWIARLEAEERERTGIESLKVRYNQVFGYYIEVTKPNLSRVPAHYSRKQTLVNAERFTTAELKELEDRVTGAEQKLHALEQELFEQVRAQLARETARLQAMGTTIAVLDVLASLAETAAVNRYVRPEVDEGGTIRISQGRHPVVERLDLAGGFIPNDVLLDLESNRLLFITGPNMAGKSTYLRQVALIVLMAQMGSFVPAREVRIGLVDRVFTRVGASDNLAGGQSTFMVEMTETAQILNCATSRSLILLDEIGRGTSTYDGLSIAWAVAEYIQDRRHLGARTLFATHYHEMTELAGLREGIRNFTVSVRERNDEVLFLRKIVAGGTDRSYGIHVARLAGLPAPVISRAREVLAQLERPSAHVAENSLLTPPHSALGASSSDPSLPQPHPIIEEVRQMDLFSMTPLEALNRLADLQRRLQSPIEEDSKT
;
A
#
# COMPACT_ATOMS: atom_id res chain seq x y z
N MET A 1 -5.26 -39.47 21.21
CA MET A 1 -6.46 -40.27 20.85
C MET A 1 -6.13 -41.20 19.69
N ASN A 2 -6.41 -42.49 19.83
CA ASN A 2 -6.17 -43.47 18.76
C ASN A 2 -7.15 -43.21 17.60
N ASN A 3 -6.67 -43.28 16.36
CA ASN A 3 -7.47 -43.07 15.14
C ASN A 3 -8.69 -43.99 14.99
N ALA A 4 -8.75 -45.06 15.77
CA ALA A 4 -9.81 -46.08 15.75
C ALA A 4 -11.14 -45.59 16.39
N ASP A 5 -11.09 -44.62 17.30
CA ASP A 5 -12.27 -44.12 18.04
C ASP A 5 -12.99 -42.91 17.40
N LEU A 6 -12.50 -42.46 16.25
CA LEU A 6 -13.05 -41.30 15.57
C LEU A 6 -14.19 -41.68 14.63
N THR A 7 -15.24 -40.82 14.59
CA THR A 7 -16.26 -40.94 13.55
C THR A 7 -15.63 -40.75 12.16
N PRO A 8 -16.21 -41.35 11.10
CA PRO A 8 -15.68 -41.17 9.74
C PRO A 8 -15.48 -39.70 9.34
N LEU A 9 -16.38 -38.79 9.74
CA LEU A 9 -16.31 -37.37 9.49
C LEU A 9 -15.08 -36.72 10.17
N MET A 10 -14.83 -37.05 11.45
CA MET A 10 -13.72 -36.52 12.21
C MET A 10 -12.39 -37.05 11.72
N ARG A 11 -12.37 -38.26 11.15
CA ARG A 11 -11.21 -38.84 10.51
C ARG A 11 -10.83 -38.04 9.26
N GLN A 12 -11.81 -37.78 8.39
CA GLN A 12 -11.65 -36.96 7.19
C GLN A 12 -11.18 -35.54 7.54
N TYR A 13 -11.77 -34.91 8.60
CA TYR A 13 -11.31 -33.59 9.07
C TYR A 13 -9.82 -33.60 9.46
N ARG A 14 -9.39 -34.58 10.27
CA ARG A 14 -7.98 -34.68 10.71
C ARG A 14 -7.01 -34.98 9.58
N GLU A 15 -7.40 -35.77 8.61
CA GLU A 15 -6.60 -36.05 7.42
C GLU A 15 -6.34 -34.78 6.64
N ILE A 16 -7.39 -33.99 6.39
CA ILE A 16 -7.24 -32.69 5.68
C ILE A 16 -6.47 -31.70 6.54
N LYS A 17 -6.77 -31.57 7.84
CA LYS A 17 -6.08 -30.61 8.73
C LYS A 17 -4.60 -30.87 8.84
N ARG A 18 -4.13 -32.10 8.71
CA ARG A 18 -2.70 -32.42 8.74
C ARG A 18 -1.90 -31.72 7.63
N ASP A 19 -2.54 -31.52 6.46
CA ASP A 19 -1.91 -30.86 5.33
C ASP A 19 -2.00 -29.31 5.42
N TYR A 20 -2.91 -28.79 6.28
CA TYR A 20 -3.17 -27.35 6.48
C TYR A 20 -3.08 -26.93 7.95
N GLN A 21 -1.99 -27.32 8.63
CA GLN A 21 -1.82 -27.16 10.09
C GLN A 21 -1.94 -25.69 10.54
N ASP A 22 -1.39 -24.76 9.77
CA ASP A 22 -1.33 -23.31 10.09
C ASP A 22 -2.59 -22.53 9.67
N ALA A 23 -3.55 -23.20 9.03
CA ALA A 23 -4.79 -22.57 8.55
C ALA A 23 -6.00 -23.03 9.36
N ILE A 24 -6.91 -22.12 9.68
CA ILE A 24 -8.21 -22.48 10.26
C ILE A 24 -9.04 -23.16 9.18
N LEU A 25 -9.45 -24.42 9.43
CA LEU A 25 -10.15 -25.24 8.46
C LEU A 25 -11.67 -25.00 8.53
N PHE A 26 -12.21 -24.33 7.52
CA PHE A 26 -13.67 -24.17 7.31
C PHE A 26 -14.20 -25.42 6.61
N PHE A 27 -14.69 -26.38 7.38
CA PHE A 27 -15.08 -27.68 6.90
C PHE A 27 -16.58 -27.74 6.62
N ARG A 28 -16.99 -27.96 5.38
CA ARG A 28 -18.39 -27.94 4.97
C ARG A 28 -19.18 -29.09 5.55
N VAL A 29 -20.22 -28.78 6.33
CA VAL A 29 -21.17 -29.74 6.89
C VAL A 29 -22.59 -29.20 6.69
N GLY A 30 -23.29 -29.70 5.68
CA GLY A 30 -24.62 -29.18 5.30
C GLY A 30 -24.58 -27.71 4.92
N ASP A 31 -25.34 -26.87 5.62
CA ASP A 31 -25.41 -25.42 5.38
C ASP A 31 -24.42 -24.59 6.22
N PHE A 32 -23.48 -25.25 6.90
CA PHE A 32 -22.48 -24.60 7.73
C PHE A 32 -21.06 -24.94 7.29
N TYR A 33 -20.13 -24.04 7.58
CA TYR A 33 -18.74 -24.37 7.75
C TYR A 33 -18.48 -24.57 9.23
N GLU A 34 -18.11 -25.78 9.60
CA GLU A 34 -17.79 -26.15 10.97
C GLU A 34 -16.26 -26.20 11.17
N MET A 35 -15.82 -25.71 12.31
CA MET A 35 -14.44 -25.78 12.77
C MET A 35 -14.40 -26.64 14.01
N PHE A 36 -13.34 -27.47 14.16
CA PHE A 36 -13.22 -28.41 15.25
C PHE A 36 -11.91 -28.26 15.98
N TYR A 37 -11.83 -28.77 17.20
CA TYR A 37 -10.64 -28.78 18.05
C TYR A 37 -10.08 -27.36 18.27
N GLU A 38 -8.75 -27.21 18.12
CA GLU A 38 -8.02 -25.94 18.27
C GLU A 38 -8.55 -24.85 17.34
N ASP A 39 -8.92 -25.20 16.11
CA ASP A 39 -9.52 -24.26 15.16
C ASP A 39 -10.84 -23.68 15.68
N ALA A 40 -11.66 -24.51 16.37
CA ALA A 40 -12.92 -24.04 16.94
C ALA A 40 -12.69 -23.07 18.11
N GLU A 41 -11.75 -23.36 19.00
CA GLU A 41 -11.43 -22.51 20.13
C GLU A 41 -10.87 -21.16 19.67
N GLU A 42 -9.94 -21.18 18.72
CA GLU A 42 -9.34 -19.98 18.17
C GLU A 42 -10.36 -19.14 17.39
N ALA A 43 -11.09 -19.75 16.46
CA ALA A 43 -12.10 -19.08 15.66
C ALA A 43 -13.23 -18.51 16.52
N SER A 44 -13.73 -19.24 17.52
CA SER A 44 -14.73 -18.76 18.45
C SER A 44 -14.31 -17.47 19.15
N ARG A 45 -13.06 -17.40 19.62
CA ARG A 45 -12.50 -16.21 20.28
C ARG A 45 -12.35 -15.04 19.31
N LEU A 46 -11.76 -15.27 18.11
CA LEU A 46 -11.50 -14.21 17.14
C LEU A 46 -12.76 -13.66 16.47
N LEU A 47 -13.73 -14.53 16.24
CA LEU A 47 -14.98 -14.19 15.56
C LEU A 47 -16.10 -13.75 16.52
N ALA A 48 -15.90 -13.94 17.84
CA ALA A 48 -16.91 -13.73 18.87
C ALA A 48 -18.19 -14.54 18.61
N ILE A 49 -18.05 -15.84 18.23
CA ILE A 49 -19.16 -16.78 18.01
C ILE A 49 -19.17 -17.85 19.09
N ALA A 50 -20.32 -18.48 19.29
CA ALA A 50 -20.51 -19.48 20.33
C ALA A 50 -19.63 -20.71 20.10
N LEU A 51 -18.83 -21.08 21.11
CA LEU A 51 -18.16 -22.38 21.17
C LEU A 51 -19.12 -23.39 21.75
N THR A 52 -19.31 -24.50 21.07
CA THR A 52 -20.12 -25.64 21.51
C THR A 52 -19.29 -26.90 21.44
N SER A 53 -19.91 -28.04 21.69
CA SER A 53 -19.23 -29.35 21.58
C SER A 53 -20.10 -30.35 20.87
N ARG A 54 -19.46 -31.20 20.08
CA ARG A 54 -20.04 -32.37 19.47
C ARG A 54 -19.91 -33.56 20.42
N ASP A 55 -20.90 -34.40 20.46
CA ASP A 55 -20.93 -35.60 21.33
C ASP A 55 -20.79 -35.27 22.83
N LYS A 56 -21.67 -34.40 23.35
CA LYS A 56 -21.69 -33.97 24.76
C LYS A 56 -21.75 -35.12 25.80
N ALA A 57 -22.11 -36.33 25.36
CA ALA A 57 -22.14 -37.51 26.20
C ALA A 57 -20.79 -38.23 26.41
N ARG A 58 -19.73 -37.79 25.67
CA ARG A 58 -18.38 -38.34 25.83
C ARG A 58 -17.61 -37.67 26.96
N ALA A 59 -16.67 -38.41 27.54
CA ALA A 59 -15.79 -37.89 28.61
C ALA A 59 -14.86 -36.72 28.10
N ASP A 60 -14.62 -36.66 26.78
CA ASP A 60 -13.82 -35.63 26.13
C ASP A 60 -14.55 -35.15 24.86
N PRO A 61 -15.51 -34.20 25.02
CA PRO A 61 -16.30 -33.70 23.91
C PRO A 61 -15.48 -32.83 22.96
N VAL A 62 -15.64 -33.02 21.65
CA VAL A 62 -14.90 -32.27 20.61
C VAL A 62 -15.39 -30.82 20.55
N PRO A 63 -14.54 -29.80 20.81
CA PRO A 63 -14.90 -28.40 20.61
C PRO A 63 -15.37 -28.15 19.17
N LEU A 64 -16.43 -27.40 19.01
CA LEU A 64 -17.07 -27.08 17.73
C LEU A 64 -17.54 -25.63 17.72
N CYS A 65 -17.25 -24.90 16.68
CA CYS A 65 -17.99 -23.70 16.30
C CYS A 65 -18.27 -23.72 14.80
N GLY A 66 -19.23 -22.93 14.35
CA GLY A 66 -19.62 -22.94 12.95
C GLY A 66 -20.26 -21.64 12.49
N VAL A 67 -20.15 -21.37 11.19
CA VAL A 67 -20.71 -20.19 10.53
C VAL A 67 -21.57 -20.64 9.33
N PRO A 68 -22.71 -19.98 9.05
CA PRO A 68 -23.50 -20.28 7.86
C PRO A 68 -22.65 -20.06 6.60
N TYR A 69 -22.74 -20.97 5.63
CA TYR A 69 -21.89 -20.91 4.43
C TYR A 69 -22.09 -19.62 3.61
N HIS A 70 -23.32 -19.12 3.55
CA HIS A 70 -23.66 -17.90 2.83
C HIS A 70 -23.10 -16.62 3.48
N ALA A 71 -22.73 -16.67 4.76
CA ALA A 71 -22.15 -15.56 5.51
C ALA A 71 -20.64 -15.72 5.72
N ALA A 72 -20.02 -16.77 5.21
CA ALA A 72 -18.62 -17.13 5.47
C ALA A 72 -17.62 -16.02 5.13
N THR A 73 -17.84 -15.28 4.04
CA THR A 73 -16.95 -14.22 3.56
C THR A 73 -16.66 -13.17 4.65
N GLY A 74 -17.70 -12.71 5.38
CA GLY A 74 -17.52 -11.73 6.45
C GLY A 74 -16.70 -12.26 7.64
N TYR A 75 -16.80 -13.56 7.94
CA TYR A 75 -16.03 -14.21 8.99
C TYR A 75 -14.57 -14.45 8.56
N ILE A 76 -14.38 -14.89 7.31
CA ILE A 76 -13.05 -15.03 6.70
C ILE A 76 -12.31 -13.68 6.75
N ALA A 77 -12.97 -12.56 6.42
CA ALA A 77 -12.41 -11.22 6.51
C ALA A 77 -11.83 -10.89 7.90
N LYS A 78 -12.57 -11.25 8.95
CA LYS A 78 -12.14 -11.01 10.34
C LYS A 78 -10.92 -11.84 10.70
N LEU A 79 -10.85 -13.10 10.30
CA LEU A 79 -9.72 -13.99 10.55
C LEU A 79 -8.47 -13.50 9.80
N LEU A 80 -8.60 -13.09 8.54
CA LEU A 80 -7.50 -12.53 7.76
C LEU A 80 -6.96 -11.24 8.36
N LYS A 81 -7.84 -10.35 8.86
CA LYS A 81 -7.43 -9.14 9.60
C LYS A 81 -6.70 -9.46 10.90
N ALA A 82 -7.04 -10.60 11.54
CA ALA A 82 -6.33 -11.12 12.70
C ALA A 82 -5.02 -11.85 12.34
N GLY A 83 -4.59 -11.81 11.06
CA GLY A 83 -3.35 -12.44 10.59
C GLY A 83 -3.44 -13.96 10.40
N ARG A 84 -4.66 -14.54 10.38
CA ARG A 84 -4.88 -15.98 10.20
C ARG A 84 -5.17 -16.33 8.75
N THR A 85 -4.78 -17.53 8.33
CA THR A 85 -5.19 -18.14 7.07
C THR A 85 -6.42 -19.01 7.26
N VAL A 86 -7.22 -19.17 6.20
CA VAL A 86 -8.42 -19.98 6.23
C VAL A 86 -8.42 -20.96 5.05
N ALA A 87 -8.47 -22.26 5.34
CA ALA A 87 -8.62 -23.30 4.34
C ALA A 87 -10.11 -23.60 4.16
N LEU A 88 -10.64 -23.31 2.96
CA LEU A 88 -12.03 -23.56 2.62
C LEU A 88 -12.18 -24.98 2.06
N CYS A 89 -12.86 -25.83 2.79
CA CYS A 89 -13.08 -27.23 2.45
C CYS A 89 -14.53 -27.47 2.03
N GLU A 90 -14.73 -27.82 0.75
CA GLU A 90 -16.05 -28.05 0.16
C GLU A 90 -16.31 -29.54 -0.11
N GLN A 91 -17.59 -29.87 -0.24
CA GLN A 91 -18.04 -31.16 -0.73
C GLN A 91 -17.85 -31.22 -2.24
N VAL A 92 -16.99 -32.13 -2.70
CA VAL A 92 -16.67 -32.28 -4.14
C VAL A 92 -17.49 -33.40 -4.81
N GLU A 93 -18.33 -34.04 -4.06
CA GLU A 93 -19.21 -35.14 -4.50
C GLU A 93 -20.68 -34.81 -4.20
N ASP A 94 -21.60 -35.17 -5.10
CA ASP A 94 -23.04 -34.97 -4.87
C ASP A 94 -23.52 -35.85 -3.69
N PRO A 95 -24.05 -35.24 -2.61
CA PRO A 95 -24.54 -35.98 -1.45
C PRO A 95 -25.59 -37.05 -1.78
N LYS A 96 -26.36 -36.90 -2.89
CA LYS A 96 -27.36 -37.84 -3.34
C LYS A 96 -26.80 -39.08 -4.03
N LEU A 97 -25.56 -38.97 -4.57
CA LEU A 97 -24.88 -40.04 -5.30
C LEU A 97 -23.81 -40.75 -4.46
N ALA A 98 -23.44 -40.16 -3.32
CA ALA A 98 -22.38 -40.67 -2.46
C ALA A 98 -22.81 -41.99 -1.77
N LYS A 99 -22.05 -43.04 -1.96
CA LYS A 99 -22.23 -44.34 -1.25
C LYS A 99 -21.50 -44.32 0.12
N GLY A 100 -21.89 -43.38 0.99
CA GLY A 100 -21.22 -43.22 2.30
C GLY A 100 -21.00 -41.77 2.70
N LEU A 101 -19.82 -41.47 3.28
CA LEU A 101 -19.43 -40.11 3.64
C LEU A 101 -19.02 -39.33 2.39
N VAL A 102 -19.66 -38.20 2.15
CA VAL A 102 -19.35 -37.28 1.03
C VAL A 102 -17.88 -36.86 1.09
N ARG A 103 -17.16 -36.98 -0.03
CA ARG A 103 -15.77 -36.55 -0.17
C ARG A 103 -15.68 -35.04 -0.08
N ARG A 104 -14.67 -34.56 0.66
CA ARG A 104 -14.38 -33.14 0.84
C ARG A 104 -12.94 -32.88 0.53
N GLU A 105 -12.68 -31.72 -0.08
CA GLU A 105 -11.33 -31.27 -0.41
C GLU A 105 -11.21 -29.78 -0.14
N VAL A 106 -9.99 -29.31 0.15
CA VAL A 106 -9.70 -27.88 0.22
C VAL A 106 -9.69 -27.32 -1.20
N VAL A 107 -10.69 -26.50 -1.50
CA VAL A 107 -10.83 -25.88 -2.82
C VAL A 107 -10.07 -24.55 -2.89
N ARG A 108 -9.80 -23.93 -1.74
CA ARG A 108 -9.13 -22.64 -1.68
C ARG A 108 -8.48 -22.38 -0.32
N LEU A 109 -7.28 -21.84 -0.34
CA LEU A 109 -6.63 -21.30 0.85
C LEU A 109 -6.67 -19.76 0.79
N TYR A 110 -7.34 -19.15 1.73
CA TYR A 110 -7.38 -17.70 1.88
C TYR A 110 -6.17 -17.23 2.67
N THR A 111 -5.31 -16.44 2.04
CA THR A 111 -4.18 -15.76 2.67
C THR A 111 -4.28 -14.25 2.39
N PRO A 112 -3.65 -13.38 3.19
CA PRO A 112 -3.74 -11.94 2.98
C PRO A 112 -3.29 -11.48 1.58
N GLY A 113 -2.29 -12.15 0.98
CA GLY A 113 -1.73 -11.80 -0.34
C GLY A 113 -2.49 -12.40 -1.53
N THR A 114 -3.40 -13.38 -1.31
CA THR A 114 -4.09 -14.11 -2.39
C THR A 114 -5.60 -13.84 -2.44
N LEU A 115 -6.04 -12.70 -1.91
CA LEU A 115 -7.44 -12.30 -1.89
C LEU A 115 -7.92 -11.88 -3.28
N MET A 116 -9.18 -12.25 -3.60
CA MET A 116 -9.83 -11.91 -4.87
C MET A 116 -11.28 -11.43 -4.68
N ASP A 117 -11.85 -11.68 -3.52
CA ASP A 117 -13.25 -11.33 -3.26
C ASP A 117 -13.38 -9.83 -3.04
N PRO A 118 -14.22 -9.11 -3.80
CA PRO A 118 -14.33 -7.65 -3.74
C PRO A 118 -14.68 -7.14 -2.34
N GLU A 119 -15.45 -7.93 -1.57
CA GLU A 119 -15.85 -7.58 -0.21
C GLU A 119 -14.68 -7.61 0.79
N LEU A 120 -13.60 -8.33 0.46
CA LEU A 120 -12.40 -8.48 1.28
C LEU A 120 -11.29 -7.48 0.92
N LEU A 121 -11.39 -6.88 -0.25
CA LEU A 121 -10.35 -6.01 -0.82
C LEU A 121 -10.74 -4.53 -0.70
N PRO A 122 -9.84 -3.66 -0.21
CA PRO A 122 -10.02 -2.23 -0.38
C PRO A 122 -10.09 -1.88 -1.87
N ALA A 123 -11.08 -1.09 -2.26
CA ALA A 123 -11.30 -0.78 -3.66
C ALA A 123 -10.11 -0.02 -4.27
N VAL A 124 -9.61 1.00 -3.56
CA VAL A 124 -8.58 1.95 -4.03
C VAL A 124 -7.14 1.53 -3.68
N GLU A 125 -6.93 0.34 -3.14
CA GLU A 125 -5.59 -0.19 -2.81
C GLU A 125 -5.33 -1.47 -3.60
N SER A 126 -4.06 -1.70 -3.97
CA SER A 126 -3.59 -2.97 -4.52
C SER A 126 -3.37 -3.98 -3.39
N ASN A 127 -3.42 -5.28 -3.72
CA ASN A 127 -3.25 -6.37 -2.75
C ASN A 127 -2.06 -7.23 -3.16
N PHE A 128 -0.85 -6.76 -2.87
CA PHE A 128 0.35 -7.43 -3.31
C PHE A 128 0.75 -8.63 -2.44
N LEU A 129 1.04 -9.73 -3.11
CA LEU A 129 1.89 -10.82 -2.65
C LEU A 129 3.32 -10.49 -3.08
N GLY A 130 4.24 -10.36 -2.12
CA GLY A 130 5.67 -10.18 -2.37
C GLY A 130 6.41 -11.51 -2.29
N ALA A 131 7.51 -11.65 -3.02
CA ALA A 131 8.47 -12.73 -2.83
C ALA A 131 9.90 -12.17 -2.92
N VAL A 132 10.77 -12.56 -1.99
CA VAL A 132 12.18 -12.12 -1.95
C VAL A 132 13.08 -13.33 -2.13
N ALA A 133 13.93 -13.29 -3.15
CA ALA A 133 15.02 -14.24 -3.36
C ALA A 133 16.36 -13.63 -2.94
N VAL A 134 17.28 -14.45 -2.48
CA VAL A 134 18.57 -14.02 -1.95
C VAL A 134 19.69 -14.81 -2.62
N ALA A 135 20.73 -14.13 -3.09
CA ALA A 135 21.89 -14.78 -3.68
C ALA A 135 22.54 -15.74 -2.68
N SER A 136 22.85 -16.94 -3.14
CA SER A 136 23.74 -17.83 -2.40
C SER A 136 25.14 -17.20 -2.31
N PRO A 137 25.87 -17.38 -1.20
CA PRO A 137 27.23 -16.84 -1.08
C PRO A 137 28.08 -17.33 -2.25
N PRO A 138 28.87 -16.44 -2.88
CA PRO A 138 29.66 -16.78 -4.06
C PRO A 138 30.64 -17.91 -3.77
N SER A 139 30.71 -18.88 -4.68
CA SER A 139 31.79 -19.86 -4.67
C SER A 139 33.16 -19.17 -4.81
N PRO A 140 34.18 -19.60 -4.12
CA PRO A 140 35.53 -18.96 -4.12
C PRO A 140 36.18 -18.84 -5.49
N SER A 141 35.60 -19.40 -6.55
CA SER A 141 36.18 -19.47 -7.91
C SER A 141 35.58 -18.52 -8.95
N SER A 142 34.63 -17.63 -8.59
CA SER A 142 33.98 -16.75 -9.58
C SER A 142 34.74 -15.43 -9.76
N SER A 143 35.46 -15.29 -10.89
CA SER A 143 36.17 -14.07 -11.35
C SER A 143 35.29 -13.16 -12.21
N ARG A 144 34.02 -12.86 -11.84
CA ARG A 144 33.18 -11.94 -12.60
C ARG A 144 33.34 -10.52 -12.12
N HIS A 145 33.54 -9.59 -13.06
CA HIS A 145 33.78 -8.15 -12.79
C HIS A 145 32.47 -7.38 -12.57
N ASP A 146 31.29 -7.93 -12.91
CA ASP A 146 30.01 -7.27 -12.67
C ASP A 146 29.48 -7.60 -11.27
N PRO A 147 28.96 -6.64 -10.51
CA PRO A 147 28.34 -6.90 -9.23
C PRO A 147 27.12 -7.79 -9.42
N LEU A 148 27.21 -9.02 -8.92
CA LEU A 148 26.07 -9.95 -8.94
C LEU A 148 24.89 -9.34 -8.16
N PRO A 149 23.63 -9.57 -8.59
CA PRO A 149 22.48 -9.17 -7.80
C PRO A 149 22.55 -9.86 -6.44
N LEU A 150 22.28 -9.12 -5.37
CA LEU A 150 22.26 -9.66 -4.03
C LEU A 150 20.87 -10.10 -3.61
N LEU A 151 19.84 -9.40 -4.13
CA LEU A 151 18.46 -9.63 -3.76
C LEU A 151 17.56 -9.47 -5.00
N GLY A 152 16.53 -10.32 -5.07
CA GLY A 152 15.46 -10.23 -6.06
C GLY A 152 14.12 -10.05 -5.37
N LEU A 153 13.26 -9.21 -5.91
CA LEU A 153 11.89 -9.00 -5.46
C LEU A 153 10.93 -9.28 -6.62
N ALA A 154 9.90 -10.05 -6.33
CA ALA A 154 8.71 -10.15 -7.18
C ALA A 154 7.51 -9.60 -6.43
N ALA A 155 6.64 -8.88 -7.11
CA ALA A 155 5.37 -8.41 -6.58
C ALA A 155 4.24 -8.79 -7.52
N LEU A 156 3.18 -9.37 -6.97
CA LEU A 156 2.04 -9.88 -7.72
C LEU A 156 0.74 -9.49 -7.02
N ASP A 157 -0.17 -8.84 -7.73
CA ASP A 157 -1.56 -8.62 -7.30
C ASP A 157 -2.49 -9.57 -8.05
N LEU A 158 -2.92 -10.63 -7.36
CA LEU A 158 -3.80 -11.65 -7.93
C LEU A 158 -5.15 -11.07 -8.38
N SER A 159 -5.63 -10.02 -7.72
CA SER A 159 -6.92 -9.41 -8.01
C SER A 159 -6.95 -8.61 -9.32
N THR A 160 -5.79 -8.09 -9.76
CA THR A 160 -5.67 -7.27 -10.97
C THR A 160 -4.85 -7.93 -12.08
N GLY A 161 -4.04 -8.94 -11.73
CA GLY A 161 -3.09 -9.58 -12.63
C GLY A 161 -1.80 -8.76 -12.82
N GLU A 162 -1.57 -7.73 -12.00
CA GLU A 162 -0.30 -7.01 -12.00
C GLU A 162 0.82 -7.90 -11.48
N PHE A 163 1.90 -8.05 -12.27
CA PHE A 163 3.03 -8.89 -11.92
C PHE A 163 4.33 -8.28 -12.43
N TRP A 164 5.30 -8.03 -11.53
CA TRP A 164 6.59 -7.46 -11.88
C TRP A 164 7.72 -7.95 -10.98
N ILE A 165 8.96 -7.79 -11.47
CA ILE A 165 10.20 -8.15 -10.77
C ILE A 165 11.17 -6.98 -10.76
N MET A 166 12.06 -6.98 -9.74
CA MET A 166 13.18 -6.05 -9.59
C MET A 166 14.36 -6.77 -8.94
N GLU A 167 15.59 -6.39 -9.32
CA GLU A 167 16.81 -6.87 -8.66
C GLU A 167 17.59 -5.72 -8.05
N PHE A 168 18.27 -5.99 -6.95
CA PHE A 168 19.02 -5.03 -6.18
C PHE A 168 20.49 -5.47 -6.10
N HIS A 169 21.40 -4.53 -6.38
CA HIS A 169 22.83 -4.80 -6.54
C HIS A 169 23.67 -3.95 -5.60
N GLY A 170 24.89 -4.41 -5.31
CA GLY A 170 25.89 -3.66 -4.54
C GLY A 170 25.55 -3.49 -3.05
N ASP A 171 26.31 -2.64 -2.38
CA ASP A 171 26.26 -2.44 -0.92
C ASP A 171 24.91 -1.92 -0.41
N ARG A 172 24.12 -1.32 -1.28
CA ARG A 172 22.82 -0.70 -0.95
C ARG A 172 21.63 -1.62 -1.18
N ALA A 173 21.84 -2.82 -1.69
CA ALA A 173 20.75 -3.74 -2.07
C ALA A 173 19.72 -3.96 -0.94
N HIS A 174 20.16 -4.06 0.31
CA HIS A 174 19.24 -4.24 1.45
C HIS A 174 18.43 -2.98 1.77
N THR A 175 19.04 -1.81 1.67
CA THR A 175 18.35 -0.53 1.91
C THR A 175 17.32 -0.28 0.81
N ASP A 176 17.72 -0.46 -0.45
CA ASP A 176 16.85 -0.27 -1.61
C ASP A 176 15.68 -1.27 -1.60
N LEU A 177 15.90 -2.52 -1.19
CA LEU A 177 14.82 -3.50 -0.95
C LEU A 177 13.88 -3.04 0.17
N GLN A 178 14.42 -2.53 1.29
CA GLN A 178 13.61 -2.03 2.41
C GLN A 178 12.71 -0.88 1.98
N ASP A 179 13.25 0.07 1.22
CA ASP A 179 12.50 1.21 0.71
C ASP A 179 11.42 0.75 -0.28
N GLU A 180 11.75 -0.23 -1.14
CA GLU A 180 10.79 -0.79 -2.08
C GLU A 180 9.66 -1.56 -1.37
N LEU A 181 9.96 -2.38 -0.38
CA LEU A 181 8.95 -3.08 0.42
C LEU A 181 8.06 -2.10 1.21
N SER A 182 8.64 -0.99 1.71
CA SER A 182 7.89 0.06 2.39
C SER A 182 6.95 0.81 1.44
N ARG A 183 7.32 0.93 0.17
CA ARG A 183 6.54 1.56 -0.91
C ARG A 183 5.44 0.64 -1.43
N LEU A 184 5.76 -0.64 -1.57
CA LEU A 184 4.86 -1.68 -2.05
C LEU A 184 3.78 -2.04 -1.03
N GLU A 185 4.10 -2.01 0.27
CA GLU A 185 3.24 -2.44 1.38
C GLU A 185 2.59 -3.81 1.12
N PRO A 186 3.38 -4.87 0.83
CA PRO A 186 2.80 -6.17 0.50
C PRO A 186 1.97 -6.70 1.68
N ARG A 187 0.86 -7.37 1.41
CA ARG A 187 0.04 -8.00 2.46
C ARG A 187 0.64 -9.30 2.96
N GLU A 188 1.42 -9.93 2.12
CA GLU A 188 2.11 -11.18 2.40
C GLU A 188 3.46 -11.20 1.69
N LEU A 189 4.49 -11.74 2.34
CA LEU A 189 5.85 -11.78 1.82
C LEU A 189 6.45 -13.16 1.96
N LEU A 190 6.76 -13.80 0.82
CA LEU A 190 7.44 -15.09 0.74
C LEU A 190 8.95 -14.88 0.80
N TYR A 191 9.65 -15.74 1.48
CA TYR A 191 11.12 -15.72 1.54
C TYR A 191 11.68 -17.11 1.88
N PRO A 192 12.93 -17.43 1.51
CA PRO A 192 13.58 -18.68 1.90
C PRO A 192 13.72 -18.76 3.42
N ASN A 193 13.41 -19.93 4.02
CA ASN A 193 13.51 -20.12 5.47
C ASN A 193 14.95 -20.04 6.00
N LYS A 194 15.96 -20.08 5.11
CA LYS A 194 17.37 -19.85 5.40
C LYS A 194 17.82 -18.55 4.76
N LEU A 195 18.07 -17.54 5.56
CA LEU A 195 18.48 -16.21 5.14
C LEU A 195 19.81 -15.77 5.75
N PRO A 196 20.61 -14.96 5.03
CA PRO A 196 21.69 -14.20 5.63
C PRO A 196 21.21 -13.30 6.77
N ALA A 197 22.03 -13.10 7.81
CA ALA A 197 21.66 -12.33 9.01
C ALA A 197 21.14 -10.91 8.70
N GLN A 198 21.72 -10.23 7.72
CA GLN A 198 21.28 -8.88 7.30
C GLN A 198 19.86 -8.90 6.73
N THR A 199 19.57 -9.83 5.82
CA THR A 199 18.21 -9.96 5.24
C THR A 199 17.21 -10.39 6.29
N GLN A 200 17.57 -11.30 7.20
CA GLN A 200 16.70 -11.70 8.30
C GLN A 200 16.36 -10.52 9.22
N THR A 201 17.36 -9.70 9.56
CA THR A 201 17.18 -8.49 10.37
C THR A 201 16.26 -7.48 9.66
N LEU A 202 16.41 -7.31 8.35
CA LEU A 202 15.55 -6.45 7.55
C LEU A 202 14.10 -6.93 7.61
N LEU A 203 13.84 -8.20 7.32
CA LEU A 203 12.49 -8.75 7.29
C LEU A 203 11.79 -8.69 8.64
N THR A 204 12.50 -8.96 9.73
CA THR A 204 11.94 -8.90 11.10
C THR A 204 11.54 -7.47 11.53
N ARG A 205 12.12 -6.44 10.92
CA ARG A 205 11.77 -5.03 11.16
C ARG A 205 10.57 -4.54 10.35
N LEU A 206 10.16 -5.28 9.31
CA LEU A 206 9.00 -4.93 8.52
C LEU A 206 7.72 -5.01 9.34
N LYS A 207 6.97 -3.92 9.36
CA LYS A 207 5.64 -3.88 9.98
C LYS A 207 4.60 -3.96 8.86
N GLY A 208 3.67 -4.88 8.98
CA GLY A 208 2.51 -4.96 8.09
C GLY A 208 2.35 -6.27 7.32
N PRO A 209 3.35 -6.76 6.54
CA PRO A 209 3.16 -8.00 5.80
C PRO A 209 3.15 -9.24 6.71
N ARG A 210 2.34 -10.22 6.34
CA ARG A 210 2.50 -11.56 6.88
C ARG A 210 3.76 -12.18 6.28
N LEU A 211 4.71 -12.55 7.11
CA LEU A 211 5.96 -13.18 6.69
C LEU A 211 5.74 -14.69 6.54
N CYS A 212 5.99 -15.25 5.34
CA CYS A 212 5.78 -16.63 4.99
C CYS A 212 7.09 -17.29 4.57
N PRO A 213 7.81 -17.97 5.50
CA PRO A 213 9.00 -18.73 5.15
C PRO A 213 8.65 -19.91 4.26
N GLN A 214 9.42 -20.12 3.20
CA GLN A 214 9.26 -21.23 2.27
C GLN A 214 10.55 -22.07 2.22
N ASP A 215 10.43 -23.32 1.81
CA ASP A 215 11.61 -24.14 1.54
C ASP A 215 12.47 -23.47 0.45
N PRO A 216 13.81 -23.45 0.58
CA PRO A 216 14.69 -22.89 -0.45
C PRO A 216 14.48 -23.48 -1.85
N ALA A 217 13.98 -24.70 -1.95
CA ALA A 217 13.62 -25.32 -3.22
C ALA A 217 12.49 -24.58 -3.98
N PHE A 218 11.71 -23.74 -3.30
CA PHE A 218 10.74 -22.83 -3.95
C PHE A 218 11.41 -21.76 -4.80
N PHE A 219 12.65 -21.43 -4.49
CA PHE A 219 13.42 -20.35 -5.13
C PHE A 219 14.49 -20.89 -6.09
N ASP A 220 14.46 -22.17 -6.45
CA ASP A 220 15.41 -22.74 -7.42
C ASP A 220 15.17 -22.17 -8.83
N LEU A 221 16.22 -21.66 -9.47
CA LEU A 221 16.12 -21.00 -10.77
C LEU A 221 15.52 -21.90 -11.88
N PRO A 222 15.97 -23.16 -12.07
CA PRO A 222 15.42 -24.03 -13.10
C PRO A 222 13.91 -24.30 -12.95
N GLY A 223 13.47 -24.49 -11.73
CA GLY A 223 12.06 -24.71 -11.44
C GLY A 223 11.23 -23.43 -11.54
N ALA A 224 11.79 -22.28 -11.14
CA ALA A 224 11.17 -20.97 -11.31
C ALA A 224 10.95 -20.64 -12.80
N GLU A 225 11.99 -20.82 -13.63
CA GLU A 225 11.86 -20.64 -15.07
C GLU A 225 10.81 -21.57 -15.69
N ARG A 226 10.76 -22.83 -15.27
CA ARG A 226 9.74 -23.78 -15.75
C ARG A 226 8.34 -23.31 -15.37
N ALA A 227 8.13 -22.96 -14.10
CA ALA A 227 6.84 -22.50 -13.62
C ALA A 227 6.34 -21.27 -14.36
N LEU A 228 7.23 -20.31 -14.64
CA LEU A 228 6.90 -19.09 -15.38
C LEU A 228 6.65 -19.34 -16.87
N ARG A 229 7.47 -20.20 -17.52
CA ARG A 229 7.24 -20.57 -18.93
C ARG A 229 5.90 -21.28 -19.12
N GLU A 230 5.57 -22.20 -18.23
CA GLU A 230 4.26 -22.87 -18.22
C GLU A 230 3.13 -21.87 -17.99
N GLN A 231 3.31 -20.93 -17.03
CA GLN A 231 2.30 -19.93 -16.73
C GLN A 231 1.99 -19.02 -17.91
N PHE A 232 3.03 -18.57 -18.63
CA PHE A 232 2.87 -17.66 -19.76
C PHE A 232 2.70 -18.37 -21.12
N GLY A 233 2.86 -19.71 -21.15
CA GLY A 233 2.77 -20.49 -22.39
C GLY A 233 3.88 -20.16 -23.39
N VAL A 234 5.10 -19.86 -22.92
CA VAL A 234 6.23 -19.40 -23.75
C VAL A 234 7.45 -20.31 -23.63
N GLY A 235 8.26 -20.34 -24.70
CA GLY A 235 9.51 -21.10 -24.71
C GLY A 235 10.68 -20.41 -23.99
N SER A 236 10.68 -19.07 -23.89
CA SER A 236 11.71 -18.25 -23.23
C SER A 236 11.07 -17.05 -22.51
N LEU A 237 11.70 -16.59 -21.45
CA LEU A 237 11.32 -15.38 -20.72
C LEU A 237 11.99 -14.11 -21.26
N ASP A 238 12.88 -14.21 -22.25
CA ASP A 238 13.62 -13.07 -22.80
C ASP A 238 12.70 -11.98 -23.38
N GLY A 239 11.55 -12.39 -23.95
CA GLY A 239 10.54 -11.47 -24.49
C GLY A 239 9.89 -10.56 -23.44
N PHE A 240 9.98 -10.89 -22.16
CA PHE A 240 9.53 -10.05 -21.05
C PHE A 240 10.61 -9.09 -20.53
N GLY A 241 11.82 -9.11 -21.13
CA GLY A 241 12.97 -8.31 -20.67
C GLY A 241 13.72 -8.93 -19.48
N CYS A 242 13.49 -10.22 -19.20
CA CYS A 242 14.07 -10.92 -18.04
C CYS A 242 15.48 -11.48 -18.32
N ARG A 243 16.10 -11.16 -19.45
CA ARG A 243 17.40 -11.68 -19.82
C ARG A 243 18.48 -11.29 -18.80
N GLY A 244 19.12 -12.28 -18.18
CA GLY A 244 20.17 -12.07 -17.20
C GLY A 244 19.68 -11.83 -15.77
N LEU A 245 18.38 -11.74 -15.55
CA LEU A 245 17.80 -11.62 -14.22
C LEU A 245 17.61 -13.04 -13.63
N THR A 246 18.29 -13.32 -12.54
CA THR A 246 18.25 -14.64 -11.88
C THR A 246 17.37 -14.62 -10.64
N LEU A 247 17.66 -13.72 -9.71
CA LEU A 247 16.96 -13.63 -8.43
C LEU A 247 15.53 -13.08 -8.60
N GLY A 248 15.31 -12.18 -9.55
CA GLY A 248 13.97 -11.72 -9.88
C GLY A 248 13.10 -12.86 -10.43
N ILE A 249 13.69 -13.75 -11.26
CA ILE A 249 13.00 -14.93 -11.79
C ILE A 249 12.74 -15.96 -10.67
N GLU A 250 13.69 -16.21 -9.77
CA GLU A 250 13.50 -17.07 -8.60
C GLU A 250 12.34 -16.59 -7.73
N ALA A 251 12.32 -15.30 -7.41
CA ALA A 251 11.25 -14.70 -6.63
C ALA A 251 9.88 -14.79 -7.34
N ALA A 252 9.83 -14.52 -8.65
CA ALA A 252 8.59 -14.64 -9.43
C ALA A 252 8.11 -16.10 -9.53
N GLY A 253 9.03 -17.04 -9.72
CA GLY A 253 8.70 -18.46 -9.73
C GLY A 253 8.14 -18.94 -8.41
N ALA A 254 8.72 -18.49 -7.28
CA ALA A 254 8.20 -18.79 -5.96
C ALA A 254 6.77 -18.25 -5.76
N ALA A 255 6.49 -17.01 -6.20
CA ALA A 255 5.15 -16.44 -6.13
C ALA A 255 4.12 -17.27 -6.95
N VAL A 256 4.46 -17.68 -8.17
CA VAL A 256 3.57 -18.49 -9.02
C VAL A 256 3.33 -19.89 -8.42
N ARG A 257 4.37 -20.53 -7.90
CA ARG A 257 4.24 -21.84 -7.23
C ARG A 257 3.33 -21.73 -6.01
N TYR A 258 3.52 -20.72 -5.18
CA TYR A 258 2.68 -20.48 -4.01
C TYR A 258 1.21 -20.26 -4.39
N LEU A 259 0.94 -19.51 -5.49
CA LEU A 259 -0.42 -19.35 -5.99
C LEU A 259 -1.04 -20.67 -6.44
N ARG A 260 -0.29 -21.54 -7.12
CA ARG A 260 -0.79 -22.86 -7.55
C ARG A 260 -1.12 -23.76 -6.36
N GLU A 261 -0.39 -23.64 -5.26
CA GLU A 261 -0.69 -24.38 -4.03
C GLU A 261 -1.90 -23.81 -3.27
N THR A 262 -2.01 -22.48 -3.21
CA THR A 262 -3.10 -21.82 -2.47
C THR A 262 -4.40 -21.74 -3.25
N GLN A 263 -4.34 -21.85 -4.58
CA GLN A 263 -5.47 -21.75 -5.51
C GLN A 263 -5.51 -22.94 -6.49
N PRO A 264 -5.58 -24.19 -6.04
CA PRO A 264 -5.43 -25.37 -6.89
C PRO A 264 -6.52 -25.49 -7.96
N SER A 265 -7.71 -24.95 -7.70
CA SER A 265 -8.86 -25.01 -8.61
C SER A 265 -8.98 -23.80 -9.54
N ALA A 266 -8.09 -22.79 -9.41
CA ALA A 266 -8.23 -21.54 -10.12
C ALA A 266 -7.35 -21.50 -11.39
N GLY A 267 -7.92 -21.11 -12.51
CA GLY A 267 -7.19 -20.81 -13.73
C GLY A 267 -6.42 -19.48 -13.60
N LEU A 268 -5.09 -19.47 -13.56
CA LEU A 268 -4.26 -18.25 -13.46
C LEU A 268 -4.06 -17.54 -14.80
N GLY A 269 -4.93 -17.71 -15.78
CA GLY A 269 -4.79 -17.17 -17.15
C GLY A 269 -4.74 -15.65 -17.25
N HIS A 270 -5.20 -14.93 -16.25
CA HIS A 270 -5.09 -13.47 -16.15
C HIS A 270 -3.66 -12.99 -15.82
N LEU A 271 -2.80 -13.87 -15.32
CA LEU A 271 -1.37 -13.62 -15.16
C LEU A 271 -0.65 -13.98 -16.48
N HIS A 272 -0.70 -13.08 -17.44
CA HIS A 272 -0.14 -13.32 -18.79
C HIS A 272 1.08 -12.45 -19.08
N ARG A 273 1.45 -11.54 -18.19
CA ARG A 273 2.55 -10.59 -18.39
C ARG A 273 3.40 -10.44 -17.12
N LEU A 274 4.73 -10.52 -17.32
CA LEU A 274 5.72 -10.18 -16.31
C LEU A 274 6.42 -8.88 -16.75
N ARG A 275 6.52 -7.89 -15.86
CA ARG A 275 7.23 -6.64 -16.11
C ARG A 275 8.54 -6.62 -15.33
N VAL A 276 9.59 -6.11 -15.97
CA VAL A 276 10.83 -5.78 -15.26
C VAL A 276 10.78 -4.31 -14.86
N ARG A 277 10.97 -4.02 -13.58
CA ARG A 277 11.11 -2.65 -13.08
C ARG A 277 12.57 -2.32 -12.86
N HIS A 278 12.94 -1.10 -13.18
CA HIS A 278 14.28 -0.56 -13.03
C HIS A 278 14.25 0.65 -12.11
N SER A 279 15.06 0.61 -11.04
CA SER A 279 15.13 1.69 -10.05
C SER A 279 15.68 3.02 -10.60
N ASP A 280 16.40 2.98 -11.73
CA ASP A 280 16.99 4.16 -12.39
C ASP A 280 15.99 5.01 -13.17
N ARG A 281 14.76 4.52 -13.41
CA ARG A 281 13.70 5.24 -14.12
C ARG A 281 12.73 5.99 -13.22
N GLU A 282 12.79 5.73 -11.93
CA GLU A 282 11.88 6.27 -10.93
C GLU A 282 12.66 7.06 -9.88
N MET A 283 12.07 8.13 -9.34
CA MET A 283 12.65 8.89 -8.25
C MET A 283 12.72 8.04 -6.99
N HIS A 284 13.87 8.02 -6.36
CA HIS A 284 14.03 7.31 -5.09
C HIS A 284 13.42 8.12 -3.94
N LEU A 285 12.45 7.52 -3.25
CA LEU A 285 11.83 8.03 -2.03
C LEU A 285 11.99 6.97 -0.94
N ASP A 286 12.64 7.32 0.15
CA ASP A 286 12.71 6.42 1.31
C ASP A 286 11.40 6.43 2.12
N SER A 287 11.27 5.48 3.01
CA SER A 287 10.07 5.33 3.85
C SER A 287 9.83 6.55 4.77
N ALA A 288 10.91 7.21 5.22
CA ALA A 288 10.84 8.42 6.03
C ALA A 288 10.28 9.58 5.21
N THR A 289 10.75 9.75 3.97
CA THR A 289 10.28 10.81 3.06
C THR A 289 8.80 10.63 2.69
N ILE A 290 8.36 9.42 2.36
CA ILE A 290 6.94 9.13 2.06
C ILE A 290 6.05 9.52 3.24
N ARG A 291 6.46 9.15 4.45
CA ARG A 291 5.74 9.46 5.70
C ARG A 291 5.78 10.95 6.03
N ASN A 292 6.97 11.56 6.01
CA ASN A 292 7.17 12.96 6.42
C ASN A 292 6.48 13.96 5.47
N LEU A 293 6.35 13.63 4.19
CA LEU A 293 5.63 14.43 3.20
C LEU A 293 4.12 14.11 3.16
N GLU A 294 3.65 13.16 3.96
CA GLU A 294 2.24 12.73 4.01
C GLU A 294 1.67 12.45 2.63
N LEU A 295 2.41 11.68 1.82
CA LEU A 295 2.04 11.45 0.43
C LEU A 295 0.71 10.70 0.29
N THR A 296 0.53 9.60 1.04
CA THR A 296 -0.63 8.70 0.96
C THR A 296 -1.31 8.43 2.30
N ARG A 297 -0.66 8.78 3.43
CA ARG A 297 -1.18 8.65 4.80
C ARG A 297 -0.75 9.85 5.62
N THR A 298 -1.58 10.25 6.57
CA THR A 298 -1.27 11.34 7.51
C THR A 298 -0.39 10.86 8.65
N LEU A 299 0.41 11.76 9.24
CA LEU A 299 1.18 11.52 10.46
C LEU A 299 0.28 11.51 11.72
N ALA A 300 -0.86 12.18 11.66
CA ALA A 300 -1.83 12.21 12.74
C ALA A 300 -2.52 10.84 12.86
N ASP A 301 -2.61 10.33 14.09
CA ASP A 301 -3.32 9.09 14.41
C ASP A 301 -4.73 9.10 13.82
N ASP A 302 -5.25 7.92 13.44
CA ASP A 302 -6.63 7.67 12.96
C ASP A 302 -7.74 8.25 13.89
N ARG A 303 -7.37 8.69 15.08
CA ARG A 303 -8.25 9.27 16.10
C ARG A 303 -8.74 10.68 15.80
N THR A 304 -8.06 11.42 14.94
CA THR A 304 -8.40 12.82 14.62
C THR A 304 -9.39 12.99 13.47
N GLY A 305 -9.76 11.92 12.76
CA GLY A 305 -10.74 11.96 11.67
C GLY A 305 -10.28 12.72 10.41
N GLN A 306 -9.08 13.26 10.37
CA GLN A 306 -8.53 14.00 9.23
C GLN A 306 -7.89 13.05 8.19
N LYS A 307 -8.69 12.19 7.60
CA LYS A 307 -8.23 11.30 6.51
C LYS A 307 -7.83 12.04 5.22
N ASP A 308 -8.22 13.30 5.09
CA ASP A 308 -8.14 14.07 3.84
C ASP A 308 -6.94 15.02 3.74
N ALA A 309 -5.94 14.88 4.62
CA ALA A 309 -4.78 15.78 4.67
C ALA A 309 -3.51 15.20 4.01
N THR A 310 -3.64 14.46 2.91
CA THR A 310 -2.51 13.87 2.17
C THR A 310 -2.39 14.47 0.76
N LEU A 311 -1.22 14.32 0.11
CA LEU A 311 -1.07 14.70 -1.30
C LEU A 311 -2.06 13.92 -2.18
N LEU A 312 -2.22 12.61 -1.93
CA LEU A 312 -3.17 11.77 -2.66
C LEU A 312 -4.59 12.35 -2.57
N SER A 313 -5.07 12.74 -1.40
CA SER A 313 -6.42 13.29 -1.23
C SER A 313 -6.65 14.61 -1.97
N VAL A 314 -5.60 15.38 -2.22
CA VAL A 314 -5.65 16.59 -3.04
C VAL A 314 -5.79 16.29 -4.51
N LEU A 315 -5.02 15.29 -4.99
CA LEU A 315 -4.89 14.98 -6.42
C LEU A 315 -5.93 13.98 -6.92
N ASP A 316 -6.47 13.14 -6.02
CA ASP A 316 -7.43 12.10 -6.41
C ASP A 316 -8.83 12.68 -6.64
N ARG A 317 -9.06 12.98 -7.90
CA ARG A 317 -10.38 13.30 -8.47
C ARG A 317 -10.76 12.29 -9.53
N THR A 318 -10.14 11.10 -9.49
CA THR A 318 -10.46 10.02 -10.42
C THR A 318 -11.92 9.58 -10.27
N VAL A 319 -12.49 9.05 -11.33
CA VAL A 319 -13.86 8.54 -11.34
C VAL A 319 -13.93 7.03 -11.45
N THR A 320 -12.78 6.40 -11.71
CA THR A 320 -12.62 4.94 -11.73
C THR A 320 -11.66 4.48 -10.63
N VAL A 321 -11.93 3.33 -10.03
CA VAL A 321 -11.11 2.78 -8.95
C VAL A 321 -9.72 2.37 -9.43
N MET A 322 -9.62 1.91 -10.68
CA MET A 322 -8.35 1.56 -11.32
C MET A 322 -7.42 2.78 -11.39
N ALA A 323 -7.96 3.94 -11.73
CA ALA A 323 -7.20 5.18 -11.81
C ALA A 323 -6.74 5.66 -10.42
N SER A 324 -7.55 5.50 -9.38
CA SER A 324 -7.14 5.85 -8.00
C SER A 324 -5.93 5.02 -7.57
N ARG A 325 -5.90 3.70 -7.85
CA ARG A 325 -4.73 2.85 -7.60
C ARG A 325 -3.50 3.31 -8.39
N LEU A 326 -3.67 3.62 -9.68
CA LEU A 326 -2.58 4.09 -10.52
C LEU A 326 -2.04 5.47 -10.09
N LEU A 327 -2.92 6.39 -9.67
CA LEU A 327 -2.51 7.70 -9.16
C LEU A 327 -1.66 7.56 -7.88
N ARG A 328 -2.06 6.66 -6.97
CA ARG A 328 -1.26 6.33 -5.79
C ARG A 328 0.13 5.83 -6.18
N GLU A 329 0.21 4.96 -7.18
CA GLU A 329 1.49 4.47 -7.71
C GLU A 329 2.32 5.64 -8.30
N TRP A 330 1.73 6.54 -9.08
CA TRP A 330 2.45 7.67 -9.67
C TRP A 330 2.98 8.66 -8.61
N ILE A 331 2.27 8.86 -7.52
CA ILE A 331 2.72 9.69 -6.39
C ILE A 331 3.93 9.07 -5.69
N LEU A 332 3.91 7.75 -5.49
CA LEU A 332 4.99 7.02 -4.81
C LEU A 332 6.19 6.76 -5.73
N ARG A 333 6.03 6.94 -7.05
CA ARG A 333 7.03 6.64 -8.09
C ARG A 333 7.09 7.76 -9.15
N PRO A 334 7.49 8.99 -8.75
CA PRO A 334 7.72 10.05 -9.73
C PRO A 334 8.81 9.64 -10.71
N LEU A 335 8.74 10.15 -11.93
CA LEU A 335 9.66 9.79 -13.00
C LEU A 335 10.97 10.61 -12.93
N VAL A 336 12.09 10.01 -13.40
CA VAL A 336 13.36 10.72 -13.60
C VAL A 336 13.75 10.82 -15.09
N MET A 337 12.87 10.33 -15.97
CA MET A 337 13.03 10.41 -17.43
C MET A 337 12.24 11.61 -17.96
N LEU A 338 12.90 12.50 -18.71
CA LEU A 338 12.30 13.77 -19.13
C LEU A 338 11.15 13.60 -20.12
N ASP A 339 11.30 12.72 -21.12
CA ASP A 339 10.28 12.53 -22.16
C ASP A 339 8.94 12.04 -21.64
N PRO A 340 8.86 11.00 -20.78
CA PRO A 340 7.59 10.60 -20.18
C PRO A 340 6.96 11.68 -19.27
N ILE A 341 7.77 12.47 -18.56
CA ILE A 341 7.27 13.59 -17.75
C ILE A 341 6.60 14.63 -18.65
N ARG A 342 7.29 15.04 -19.73
CA ARG A 342 6.78 16.02 -20.69
C ARG A 342 5.50 15.52 -21.38
N ALA A 343 5.47 14.25 -21.79
CA ALA A 343 4.30 13.65 -22.40
C ALA A 343 3.06 13.69 -21.48
N ARG A 344 3.23 13.41 -20.17
CA ARG A 344 2.15 13.55 -19.19
C ARG A 344 1.73 15.01 -19.02
N LEU A 345 2.69 15.94 -18.89
CA LEU A 345 2.40 17.38 -18.75
C LEU A 345 1.67 17.96 -19.97
N GLU A 346 2.00 17.50 -21.18
CA GLU A 346 1.31 17.88 -22.41
C GLU A 346 -0.13 17.37 -22.40
N ALA A 347 -0.34 16.10 -22.07
CA ALA A 347 -1.68 15.52 -22.00
C ALA A 347 -2.56 16.23 -20.93
N VAL A 348 -2.01 16.48 -19.74
CA VAL A 348 -2.70 17.25 -18.69
C VAL A 348 -3.02 18.68 -19.17
N GLY A 349 -2.06 19.35 -19.85
CA GLY A 349 -2.25 20.69 -20.42
C GLY A 349 -3.38 20.73 -21.43
N GLU A 350 -3.47 19.74 -22.30
CA GLU A 350 -4.53 19.65 -23.29
C GLU A 350 -5.90 19.41 -22.63
N PHE A 351 -6.00 18.55 -21.61
CA PHE A 351 -7.22 18.39 -20.83
C PHE A 351 -7.63 19.64 -20.04
N VAL A 352 -6.67 20.45 -19.57
CA VAL A 352 -6.98 21.73 -18.90
C VAL A 352 -7.61 22.72 -19.90
N GLN A 353 -7.11 22.78 -21.13
CA GLN A 353 -7.60 23.67 -22.19
C GLN A 353 -8.96 23.24 -22.72
N HIS A 354 -9.25 21.96 -22.84
CA HIS A 354 -10.46 21.38 -23.42
C HIS A 354 -11.48 20.95 -22.34
N LEU A 355 -12.05 21.93 -21.63
CA LEU A 355 -12.95 21.70 -20.50
C LEU A 355 -14.15 20.81 -20.83
N GLN A 356 -14.80 21.03 -21.99
CA GLN A 356 -15.98 20.25 -22.38
C GLN A 356 -15.63 18.79 -22.68
N ALA A 357 -14.56 18.55 -23.44
CA ALA A 357 -14.11 17.20 -23.77
C ALA A 357 -13.66 16.45 -22.50
N ARG A 358 -12.93 17.11 -21.57
CA ARG A 358 -12.60 16.56 -20.26
C ARG A 358 -13.85 16.20 -19.45
N GLY A 359 -14.85 17.08 -19.43
CA GLY A 359 -16.12 16.86 -18.72
C GLY A 359 -16.90 15.67 -19.29
N GLY A 360 -17.03 15.57 -20.62
CA GLY A 360 -17.65 14.45 -21.31
C GLY A 360 -16.93 13.13 -21.04
N LEU A 361 -15.59 13.13 -21.15
CA LEU A 361 -14.76 11.98 -20.82
C LEU A 361 -14.98 11.48 -19.39
N ARG A 362 -14.93 12.36 -18.40
CA ARG A 362 -15.16 12.01 -17.00
C ARG A 362 -16.58 11.47 -16.76
N THR A 363 -17.56 11.94 -17.51
CA THR A 363 -18.93 11.43 -17.43
C THR A 363 -19.02 10.02 -18.00
N ALA A 364 -18.43 9.75 -19.14
CA ALA A 364 -18.38 8.41 -19.74
C ALA A 364 -17.61 7.43 -18.83
N LEU A 365 -16.47 7.85 -18.27
CA LEU A 365 -15.65 7.03 -17.37
C LEU A 365 -16.38 6.61 -16.08
N ARG A 366 -17.36 7.38 -15.57
CA ARG A 366 -18.15 7.02 -14.38
C ARG A 366 -18.96 5.74 -14.53
N THR A 367 -19.27 5.35 -15.75
CA THR A 367 -20.01 4.12 -16.04
C THR A 367 -19.11 2.89 -16.07
N VAL A 368 -17.79 3.10 -16.11
CA VAL A 368 -16.78 2.04 -16.17
C VAL A 368 -16.50 1.50 -14.78
N GLN A 369 -16.76 0.22 -14.60
CA GLN A 369 -16.46 -0.52 -13.36
C GLN A 369 -14.97 -0.95 -13.33
N ASP A 370 -14.55 -1.62 -12.26
CA ASP A 370 -13.18 -2.15 -12.13
C ASP A 370 -12.92 -3.33 -13.08
N ILE A 371 -12.69 -3.02 -14.36
CA ILE A 371 -12.44 -4.02 -15.41
C ILE A 371 -11.23 -4.91 -15.07
N ALA A 372 -10.20 -4.37 -14.41
CA ALA A 372 -9.04 -5.14 -14.03
C ALA A 372 -9.39 -6.27 -13.06
N ARG A 373 -10.14 -5.98 -11.99
CA ARG A 373 -10.59 -7.00 -11.03
C ARG A 373 -11.67 -7.91 -11.62
N LEU A 374 -12.58 -7.38 -12.42
CA LEU A 374 -13.62 -8.18 -13.09
C LEU A 374 -13.00 -9.19 -14.06
N SER A 375 -12.02 -8.80 -14.87
CA SER A 375 -11.34 -9.70 -15.79
C SER A 375 -10.58 -10.82 -15.10
N SER A 376 -9.94 -10.53 -13.97
CA SER A 376 -9.27 -11.53 -13.13
C SER A 376 -10.27 -12.55 -12.58
N ARG A 377 -11.42 -12.08 -12.04
CA ARG A 377 -12.47 -12.96 -11.53
C ARG A 377 -13.09 -13.84 -12.62
N ILE A 378 -13.27 -13.32 -13.82
CA ILE A 378 -13.72 -14.08 -15.01
C ILE A 378 -12.70 -15.18 -15.32
N SER A 379 -11.42 -14.87 -15.42
CA SER A 379 -10.35 -15.82 -15.71
C SER A 379 -10.25 -16.93 -14.64
N LEU A 380 -10.43 -16.57 -13.37
CA LEU A 380 -10.40 -17.50 -12.25
C LEU A 380 -11.67 -18.34 -12.11
N GLY A 381 -12.67 -18.16 -12.97
CA GLY A 381 -13.93 -18.87 -12.89
C GLY A 381 -14.82 -18.46 -11.70
N ALA A 382 -14.52 -17.35 -11.04
CA ALA A 382 -15.22 -16.87 -9.83
C ALA A 382 -16.28 -15.78 -10.11
N ALA A 383 -16.33 -15.27 -11.34
CA ALA A 383 -17.27 -14.22 -11.71
C ALA A 383 -18.73 -14.74 -11.77
N ASN A 384 -19.64 -13.96 -11.21
CA ASN A 384 -21.07 -14.18 -11.23
C ASN A 384 -21.77 -13.49 -12.43
N PRO A 385 -23.06 -13.76 -12.71
CA PRO A 385 -23.74 -13.16 -13.86
C PRO A 385 -23.80 -11.64 -13.83
N ARG A 386 -23.93 -11.00 -12.69
CA ARG A 386 -23.95 -9.53 -12.56
C ARG A 386 -22.57 -8.91 -12.84
N GLU A 387 -21.50 -9.60 -12.54
CA GLU A 387 -20.15 -9.16 -12.87
C GLU A 387 -19.90 -9.20 -14.38
N LEU A 388 -20.46 -10.17 -15.11
CA LEU A 388 -20.44 -10.16 -16.57
C LEU A 388 -21.24 -8.97 -17.15
N LEU A 389 -22.40 -8.66 -16.56
CA LEU A 389 -23.16 -7.46 -16.94
C LEU A 389 -22.41 -6.16 -16.62
N ALA A 390 -21.65 -6.11 -15.53
CA ALA A 390 -20.79 -4.98 -15.19
C ALA A 390 -19.67 -4.77 -16.23
N VAL A 391 -19.09 -5.86 -16.75
CA VAL A 391 -18.15 -5.79 -17.89
C VAL A 391 -18.86 -5.25 -19.12
N LYS A 392 -20.04 -5.77 -19.48
CA LYS A 392 -20.82 -5.27 -20.62
C LYS A 392 -21.09 -3.77 -20.51
N GLN A 393 -21.55 -3.31 -19.36
CA GLN A 393 -21.83 -1.87 -19.13
C GLN A 393 -20.57 -1.02 -19.26
N SER A 394 -19.44 -1.50 -18.74
CA SER A 394 -18.16 -0.81 -18.82
C SER A 394 -17.67 -0.70 -20.27
N VAL A 395 -17.76 -1.78 -21.02
CA VAL A 395 -17.36 -1.85 -22.44
C VAL A 395 -18.27 -0.99 -23.33
N ALA A 396 -19.55 -0.85 -23.01
CA ALA A 396 -20.49 -0.02 -23.74
C ALA A 396 -20.07 1.46 -23.84
N ALA A 397 -19.28 1.96 -22.88
CA ALA A 397 -18.78 3.35 -22.86
C ALA A 397 -17.55 3.57 -23.77
N LEU A 398 -16.85 2.50 -24.19
CA LEU A 398 -15.56 2.60 -24.87
C LEU A 398 -15.64 3.34 -26.23
N PRO A 399 -16.65 3.14 -27.09
CA PRO A 399 -16.76 3.86 -28.36
C PRO A 399 -16.95 5.38 -28.17
N GLU A 400 -17.70 5.80 -27.15
CA GLU A 400 -17.87 7.22 -26.82
C GLU A 400 -16.53 7.83 -26.36
N ILE A 401 -15.82 7.14 -25.46
CA ILE A 401 -14.51 7.58 -24.96
C ILE A 401 -13.53 7.72 -26.11
N ARG A 402 -13.47 6.75 -27.03
CA ARG A 402 -12.63 6.81 -28.23
C ARG A 402 -12.94 8.04 -29.09
N THR A 403 -14.21 8.34 -29.29
CA THR A 403 -14.63 9.51 -30.07
C THR A 403 -14.15 10.80 -29.42
N LEU A 404 -14.24 10.93 -28.11
CA LEU A 404 -13.74 12.08 -27.37
C LEU A 404 -12.20 12.18 -27.46
N LEU A 405 -11.48 11.05 -27.40
CA LEU A 405 -10.02 10.99 -27.54
C LEU A 405 -9.53 11.50 -28.89
N ALA A 406 -10.26 11.28 -29.96
CA ALA A 406 -9.88 11.70 -31.30
C ALA A 406 -9.69 13.23 -31.44
N SER A 407 -10.22 14.03 -30.52
CA SER A 407 -10.06 15.49 -30.52
C SER A 407 -8.71 15.97 -29.96
N PHE A 408 -7.93 15.12 -29.29
CA PHE A 408 -6.69 15.48 -28.64
C PHE A 408 -5.46 15.20 -29.54
N ARG A 409 -4.40 16.00 -29.34
CA ARG A 409 -3.21 15.99 -30.21
C ARG A 409 -1.92 15.56 -29.51
N SER A 410 -1.84 15.59 -28.18
CA SER A 410 -0.65 15.18 -27.43
C SER A 410 -0.26 13.74 -27.76
N SER A 411 1.03 13.49 -27.86
CA SER A 411 1.57 12.19 -28.27
C SER A 411 1.05 11.05 -27.40
N LEU A 412 1.02 11.24 -26.09
CA LEU A 412 0.54 10.24 -25.14
C LEU A 412 -0.94 9.90 -25.37
N LEU A 413 -1.82 10.91 -25.56
CA LEU A 413 -3.25 10.66 -25.81
C LEU A 413 -3.49 10.00 -27.17
N GLN A 414 -2.68 10.34 -28.17
CA GLN A 414 -2.73 9.66 -29.46
C GLN A 414 -2.26 8.21 -29.38
N ASP A 415 -1.23 7.92 -28.63
CA ASP A 415 -0.75 6.54 -28.44
C ASP A 415 -1.80 5.69 -27.71
N LEU A 416 -2.47 6.26 -26.69
CA LEU A 416 -3.60 5.61 -26.03
C LEU A 416 -4.76 5.37 -27.04
N ALA A 417 -5.05 6.34 -27.91
CA ALA A 417 -6.08 6.19 -28.94
C ALA A 417 -5.75 5.14 -30.00
N ARG A 418 -4.45 4.99 -30.37
CA ARG A 418 -4.01 3.95 -31.32
C ARG A 418 -4.10 2.54 -30.75
N SER A 419 -3.85 2.38 -29.46
CA SER A 419 -3.93 1.09 -28.77
C SER A 419 -5.34 0.77 -28.28
N TRP A 420 -6.33 1.58 -28.63
CA TRP A 420 -7.70 1.48 -28.17
C TRP A 420 -8.45 0.31 -28.81
N ASP A 421 -9.14 -0.48 -27.98
CA ASP A 421 -10.00 -1.58 -28.40
C ASP A 421 -11.41 -1.36 -27.82
N ASP A 422 -12.40 -1.25 -28.70
CA ASP A 422 -13.79 -1.02 -28.28
C ASP A 422 -14.45 -2.27 -27.66
N LEU A 423 -13.82 -3.45 -27.74
CA LEU A 423 -14.32 -4.73 -27.19
C LEU A 423 -15.79 -5.02 -27.58
N THR A 424 -16.19 -4.64 -28.79
CA THR A 424 -17.58 -4.75 -29.25
C THR A 424 -18.06 -6.19 -29.32
N ASP A 425 -17.16 -7.12 -29.60
CA ASP A 425 -17.38 -8.57 -29.57
C ASP A 425 -17.70 -9.09 -28.15
N VAL A 426 -16.99 -8.58 -27.13
CA VAL A 426 -17.26 -8.88 -25.70
C VAL A 426 -18.62 -8.34 -25.30
N HIS A 427 -18.93 -7.09 -25.66
CA HIS A 427 -20.24 -6.51 -25.42
C HIS A 427 -21.35 -7.36 -26.06
N ALA A 428 -21.23 -7.67 -27.35
CA ALA A 428 -22.20 -8.45 -28.11
C ALA A 428 -22.39 -9.87 -27.54
N LEU A 429 -21.31 -10.50 -27.07
CA LEU A 429 -21.39 -11.82 -26.45
C LEU A 429 -22.26 -11.77 -25.17
N VAL A 430 -21.98 -10.86 -24.24
CA VAL A 430 -22.74 -10.77 -23.00
C VAL A 430 -24.17 -10.31 -23.24
N GLU A 431 -24.38 -9.34 -24.17
CA GLU A 431 -25.71 -8.84 -24.51
C GLU A 431 -26.64 -9.93 -25.06
N ARG A 432 -26.15 -10.81 -25.93
CA ARG A 432 -26.96 -11.89 -26.52
C ARG A 432 -27.17 -13.07 -25.58
N THR A 433 -26.33 -13.21 -24.53
CA THR A 433 -26.31 -14.43 -23.70
C THR A 433 -26.90 -14.24 -22.31
N ILE A 434 -26.58 -13.13 -21.63
CA ILE A 434 -26.94 -12.92 -20.23
C ILE A 434 -28.19 -12.04 -20.13
N LEU A 435 -29.14 -12.44 -19.28
CA LEU A 435 -30.34 -11.68 -19.04
C LEU A 435 -30.01 -10.39 -18.26
N ALA A 436 -30.67 -9.28 -18.58
CA ALA A 436 -30.36 -7.96 -18.01
C ALA A 436 -30.56 -7.88 -16.49
N ASP A 437 -31.53 -8.64 -15.98
CA ASP A 437 -31.89 -8.75 -14.55
C ASP A 437 -31.41 -10.06 -13.92
N ALA A 438 -30.39 -10.71 -14.50
CA ALA A 438 -29.83 -11.95 -13.99
C ALA A 438 -29.50 -11.87 -12.48
N PRO A 439 -29.78 -12.96 -11.72
CA PRO A 439 -29.47 -13.02 -10.29
C PRO A 439 -27.96 -13.04 -10.04
N ILE A 440 -27.56 -12.83 -8.77
CA ILE A 440 -26.16 -12.97 -8.36
C ILE A 440 -25.75 -14.44 -8.35
N SER A 441 -26.65 -15.30 -7.84
CA SER A 441 -26.38 -16.73 -7.68
C SER A 441 -26.76 -17.50 -8.94
N THR A 442 -25.84 -18.31 -9.43
CA THR A 442 -26.10 -19.21 -10.56
C THR A 442 -27.10 -20.31 -10.23
N ARG A 443 -27.37 -20.57 -8.94
CA ARG A 443 -28.31 -21.62 -8.48
C ARG A 443 -29.78 -21.22 -8.58
N GLU A 444 -30.06 -19.93 -8.73
CA GLU A 444 -31.44 -19.43 -8.80
C GLU A 444 -32.06 -19.62 -10.18
N GLY A 445 -31.27 -19.90 -11.20
CA GLY A 445 -31.70 -19.92 -12.60
C GLY A 445 -32.06 -18.55 -13.15
N GLY A 446 -32.54 -18.47 -14.38
CA GLY A 446 -32.90 -17.18 -15.02
C GLY A 446 -31.71 -16.33 -15.38
N ILE A 447 -30.63 -16.96 -15.80
CA ILE A 447 -29.34 -16.31 -16.15
C ILE A 447 -29.24 -16.02 -17.66
N ILE A 448 -29.61 -17.00 -18.46
CA ILE A 448 -29.43 -16.97 -19.90
C ILE A 448 -30.64 -16.34 -20.59
N ARG A 449 -30.42 -15.53 -21.60
CA ARG A 449 -31.44 -14.85 -22.38
C ARG A 449 -32.26 -15.86 -23.21
N ASP A 450 -33.57 -15.61 -23.38
CA ASP A 450 -34.42 -16.39 -24.27
C ASP A 450 -33.93 -16.28 -25.71
N GLY A 451 -33.96 -17.36 -26.47
CA GLY A 451 -33.49 -17.45 -27.85
C GLY A 451 -32.01 -17.70 -28.01
N PHE A 452 -31.25 -17.81 -26.94
CA PHE A 452 -29.81 -18.11 -27.00
C PHE A 452 -29.55 -19.61 -27.26
N ASN A 453 -30.35 -20.49 -26.66
CA ASN A 453 -30.19 -21.93 -26.82
C ASN A 453 -31.58 -22.61 -26.93
N THR A 454 -31.81 -23.30 -28.06
CA THR A 454 -33.10 -23.92 -28.37
C THR A 454 -33.52 -24.93 -27.31
N GLN A 455 -32.61 -25.76 -26.82
CA GLN A 455 -32.89 -26.77 -25.79
C GLN A 455 -33.30 -26.14 -24.46
N LEU A 456 -32.65 -25.02 -24.12
CA LEU A 456 -33.02 -24.25 -22.91
C LEU A 456 -34.45 -23.69 -23.03
N ASP A 457 -34.77 -23.12 -24.20
CA ASP A 457 -36.11 -22.56 -24.45
C ASP A 457 -37.21 -23.64 -24.41
N GLU A 458 -36.92 -24.83 -24.94
CA GLU A 458 -37.83 -26.00 -24.86
C GLU A 458 -38.04 -26.42 -23.38
N LEU A 459 -36.99 -26.51 -22.58
CA LEU A 459 -37.08 -26.82 -21.15
C LEU A 459 -37.87 -25.75 -20.38
N ARG A 460 -37.66 -24.46 -20.68
CA ARG A 460 -38.45 -23.37 -20.07
C ARG A 460 -39.91 -23.45 -20.42
N LYS A 461 -40.25 -23.82 -21.66
CA LYS A 461 -41.61 -24.03 -22.12
C LYS A 461 -42.23 -25.21 -21.37
N ALA A 462 -41.53 -26.34 -21.27
CA ALA A 462 -42.00 -27.53 -20.55
C ALA A 462 -42.26 -27.22 -19.07
N CYS A 463 -41.42 -26.45 -18.39
CA CYS A 463 -41.63 -26.00 -17.01
C CYS A 463 -42.84 -25.06 -16.88
N ARG A 464 -43.03 -24.12 -17.81
CA ARG A 464 -44.20 -23.22 -17.83
C ARG A 464 -45.48 -23.97 -18.07
N ASP A 465 -45.50 -24.86 -19.07
CA ASP A 465 -46.65 -25.70 -19.40
C ASP A 465 -47.00 -26.64 -18.25
N GLY A 466 -46.00 -27.25 -17.58
CA GLY A 466 -46.18 -28.09 -16.40
C GLY A 466 -46.79 -27.35 -15.21
N LYS A 467 -46.38 -26.11 -14.92
CA LYS A 467 -46.99 -25.26 -13.89
C LYS A 467 -48.44 -24.89 -14.27
N GLY A 468 -48.69 -24.65 -15.53
CA GLY A 468 -50.06 -24.45 -16.05
C GLY A 468 -50.95 -25.67 -15.93
N TRP A 469 -50.41 -26.89 -16.08
CA TRP A 469 -51.15 -28.14 -15.84
C TRP A 469 -51.43 -28.37 -14.36
N ILE A 470 -50.51 -28.07 -13.44
CA ILE A 470 -50.75 -28.14 -11.99
C ILE A 470 -51.87 -27.17 -11.57
N ALA A 471 -51.88 -25.95 -12.14
CA ALA A 471 -52.97 -25.00 -11.88
C ALA A 471 -54.33 -25.46 -12.42
N ARG A 472 -54.35 -26.14 -13.58
CA ARG A 472 -55.54 -26.75 -14.14
C ARG A 472 -56.01 -27.91 -13.28
N LEU A 473 -55.12 -28.78 -12.85
CA LEU A 473 -55.42 -29.89 -11.91
C LEU A 473 -56.01 -29.35 -10.61
N GLU A 474 -55.52 -28.22 -10.07
CA GLU A 474 -56.15 -27.58 -8.92
C GLU A 474 -57.59 -27.15 -9.17
N ALA A 475 -57.88 -26.58 -10.34
CA ALA A 475 -59.22 -26.17 -10.71
C ALA A 475 -60.15 -27.39 -10.93
N GLU A 476 -59.69 -28.41 -11.63
CA GLU A 476 -60.42 -29.68 -11.86
C GLU A 476 -60.71 -30.43 -10.57
N GLU A 477 -59.70 -30.47 -9.65
CA GLU A 477 -59.85 -31.09 -8.36
C GLU A 477 -60.85 -30.34 -7.42
N ARG A 478 -60.89 -29.01 -7.50
CA ARG A 478 -61.90 -28.20 -6.80
C ARG A 478 -63.30 -28.47 -7.30
N GLU A 479 -63.46 -28.54 -8.60
CA GLU A 479 -64.73 -28.83 -9.23
C GLU A 479 -65.18 -30.26 -8.89
N ARG A 480 -64.34 -31.27 -9.02
CA ARG A 480 -64.60 -32.66 -8.76
C ARG A 480 -64.92 -32.95 -7.29
N THR A 481 -64.27 -32.33 -6.35
CA THR A 481 -64.43 -32.54 -4.91
C THR A 481 -65.44 -31.62 -4.28
N GLY A 482 -65.81 -30.51 -4.95
CA GLY A 482 -66.68 -29.48 -4.38
C GLY A 482 -66.01 -28.71 -3.21
N ILE A 483 -64.67 -28.77 -3.09
CA ILE A 483 -63.93 -28.13 -2.02
C ILE A 483 -63.28 -26.84 -2.56
N GLU A 484 -63.92 -25.69 -2.41
CA GLU A 484 -63.40 -24.39 -2.90
C GLU A 484 -62.07 -23.97 -2.27
N SER A 485 -61.82 -24.42 -1.03
CA SER A 485 -60.57 -24.07 -0.31
C SER A 485 -59.37 -24.97 -0.65
N LEU A 486 -59.54 -25.98 -1.52
CA LEU A 486 -58.48 -26.87 -1.97
C LEU A 486 -57.41 -26.05 -2.70
N LYS A 487 -56.15 -26.28 -2.35
CA LYS A 487 -54.99 -25.64 -2.98
C LYS A 487 -53.90 -26.65 -3.28
N VAL A 488 -53.32 -26.56 -4.45
CA VAL A 488 -52.10 -27.31 -4.77
C VAL A 488 -50.90 -26.42 -4.43
N ARG A 489 -50.01 -26.88 -3.56
CA ARG A 489 -48.84 -26.15 -3.11
C ARG A 489 -47.60 -27.01 -3.23
N TYR A 490 -46.44 -26.34 -3.22
CA TYR A 490 -45.12 -26.96 -3.24
C TYR A 490 -44.36 -26.75 -1.90
N ASN A 491 -43.67 -27.79 -1.47
CA ASN A 491 -42.76 -27.76 -0.33
C ASN A 491 -41.51 -28.57 -0.67
N GLN A 492 -40.32 -28.05 -0.33
CA GLN A 492 -39.05 -28.71 -0.65
C GLN A 492 -38.92 -30.13 -0.09
N VAL A 493 -39.54 -30.45 1.03
CA VAL A 493 -39.48 -31.78 1.69
C VAL A 493 -40.45 -32.76 1.08
N PHE A 494 -41.68 -32.33 0.74
CA PHE A 494 -42.78 -33.19 0.31
C PHE A 494 -43.15 -33.04 -1.18
N GLY A 495 -42.54 -32.12 -1.90
CA GLY A 495 -42.89 -31.80 -3.27
C GLY A 495 -44.25 -31.11 -3.41
N TYR A 496 -44.93 -31.32 -4.52
CA TYR A 496 -46.32 -30.85 -4.69
C TYR A 496 -47.30 -31.66 -3.85
N TYR A 497 -48.28 -30.98 -3.26
CA TYR A 497 -49.34 -31.58 -2.45
C TYR A 497 -50.64 -30.79 -2.55
N ILE A 498 -51.75 -31.49 -2.37
CA ILE A 498 -53.09 -30.94 -2.26
C ILE A 498 -53.34 -30.65 -0.78
N GLU A 499 -53.58 -29.40 -0.43
CA GLU A 499 -53.91 -28.97 0.92
C GLU A 499 -55.42 -28.85 1.08
N VAL A 500 -55.99 -29.61 2.01
CA VAL A 500 -57.43 -29.60 2.34
C VAL A 500 -57.58 -29.24 3.80
N THR A 501 -58.45 -28.26 4.09
CA THR A 501 -58.75 -27.81 5.46
C THR A 501 -59.55 -28.83 6.19
N LYS A 502 -59.38 -28.99 7.51
CA LYS A 502 -60.08 -30.03 8.37
C LYS A 502 -61.57 -30.09 8.19
N PRO A 503 -62.36 -29.00 8.06
CA PRO A 503 -63.83 -29.10 7.85
C PRO A 503 -64.23 -29.83 6.58
N ASN A 504 -63.36 -29.93 5.59
CA ASN A 504 -63.65 -30.51 4.29
C ASN A 504 -63.07 -31.94 4.11
N LEU A 505 -62.51 -32.55 5.15
CA LEU A 505 -61.89 -33.88 5.06
C LEU A 505 -62.83 -34.98 4.68
N SER A 506 -64.12 -34.86 5.04
CA SER A 506 -65.20 -35.84 4.67
C SER A 506 -65.49 -35.88 3.17
N ARG A 507 -65.07 -34.85 2.41
CA ARG A 507 -65.22 -34.74 0.95
C ARG A 507 -64.00 -35.21 0.18
N VAL A 508 -62.91 -35.57 0.87
CA VAL A 508 -61.67 -36.04 0.23
C VAL A 508 -61.93 -37.42 -0.41
N PRO A 509 -61.61 -37.56 -1.72
CA PRO A 509 -61.80 -38.84 -2.42
C PRO A 509 -60.86 -39.93 -1.88
N ALA A 510 -61.33 -41.20 -1.97
CA ALA A 510 -60.59 -42.36 -1.45
C ALA A 510 -59.20 -42.59 -2.14
N HIS A 511 -59.04 -42.10 -3.35
CA HIS A 511 -57.79 -42.26 -4.09
C HIS A 511 -56.67 -41.20 -3.70
N TYR A 512 -57.00 -40.24 -2.79
CA TYR A 512 -56.04 -39.37 -2.24
C TYR A 512 -55.19 -40.08 -1.20
N SER A 513 -53.89 -40.07 -1.40
CA SER A 513 -52.88 -40.58 -0.44
C SER A 513 -52.45 -39.48 0.52
N ARG A 514 -52.65 -39.67 1.82
CA ARG A 514 -52.27 -38.72 2.85
C ARG A 514 -50.71 -38.65 2.99
N LYS A 515 -50.12 -37.46 2.87
CA LYS A 515 -48.69 -37.22 3.10
C LYS A 515 -48.40 -36.68 4.51
N GLN A 516 -49.24 -35.76 5.02
CA GLN A 516 -48.98 -35.09 6.32
C GLN A 516 -50.28 -34.53 6.92
N THR A 517 -50.36 -34.59 8.25
CA THR A 517 -51.43 -33.96 9.05
C THR A 517 -50.89 -32.71 9.71
N LEU A 518 -51.57 -31.57 9.54
CA LEU A 518 -51.26 -30.26 10.16
C LEU A 518 -52.38 -29.90 11.17
N VAL A 519 -52.15 -28.83 11.95
CA VAL A 519 -53.11 -28.37 12.96
C VAL A 519 -54.47 -28.02 12.33
N ASN A 520 -54.52 -27.37 11.16
CA ASN A 520 -55.73 -26.86 10.53
C ASN A 520 -56.02 -27.46 9.14
N ALA A 521 -55.16 -28.31 8.59
CA ALA A 521 -55.29 -28.90 7.27
C ALA A 521 -54.62 -30.27 7.19
N GLU A 522 -54.90 -31.02 6.15
CA GLU A 522 -54.16 -32.22 5.78
C GLU A 522 -53.62 -32.08 4.35
N ARG A 523 -52.49 -32.72 4.13
CA ARG A 523 -51.80 -32.72 2.84
C ARG A 523 -51.90 -34.08 2.18
N PHE A 524 -52.33 -34.07 0.93
CA PHE A 524 -52.56 -35.26 0.13
C PHE A 524 -51.77 -35.24 -1.16
N THR A 525 -51.62 -36.40 -1.79
CA THR A 525 -51.08 -36.52 -3.15
C THR A 525 -51.96 -37.46 -3.94
N THR A 526 -51.96 -37.32 -5.27
CA THR A 526 -52.60 -38.26 -6.21
C THR A 526 -51.53 -38.82 -7.14
N ALA A 527 -51.79 -39.93 -7.80
CA ALA A 527 -50.89 -40.52 -8.80
C ALA A 527 -50.63 -39.53 -9.95
N GLU A 528 -51.68 -38.83 -10.39
CA GLU A 528 -51.59 -37.82 -11.44
C GLU A 528 -50.72 -36.60 -11.02
N LEU A 529 -50.90 -36.07 -9.80
CA LEU A 529 -50.09 -34.99 -9.27
C LEU A 529 -48.61 -35.41 -9.17
N LYS A 530 -48.34 -36.67 -8.80
CA LYS A 530 -47.01 -37.20 -8.70
C LYS A 530 -46.32 -37.34 -10.05
N GLU A 531 -47.01 -37.79 -11.08
CA GLU A 531 -46.49 -37.85 -12.46
C GLU A 531 -46.17 -36.44 -13.00
N LEU A 532 -47.06 -35.46 -12.75
CA LEU A 532 -46.81 -34.06 -13.11
C LEU A 532 -45.63 -33.49 -12.34
N GLU A 533 -45.53 -33.79 -11.05
CA GLU A 533 -44.38 -33.38 -10.20
C GLU A 533 -43.07 -33.92 -10.76
N ASP A 534 -42.99 -35.21 -11.07
CA ASP A 534 -41.76 -35.83 -11.59
C ASP A 534 -41.34 -35.20 -12.94
N ARG A 535 -42.29 -34.87 -13.82
CA ARG A 535 -42.04 -34.17 -15.08
C ARG A 535 -41.53 -32.74 -14.87
N VAL A 536 -42.20 -31.95 -14.02
CA VAL A 536 -41.85 -30.56 -13.74
C VAL A 536 -40.51 -30.48 -13.02
N THR A 537 -40.31 -31.23 -11.95
CA THR A 537 -39.07 -31.23 -11.18
C THR A 537 -37.87 -31.72 -11.99
N GLY A 538 -38.11 -32.79 -12.81
CA GLY A 538 -37.08 -33.28 -13.72
C GLY A 538 -36.71 -32.26 -14.81
N ALA A 539 -37.69 -31.49 -15.32
CA ALA A 539 -37.42 -30.41 -16.28
C ALA A 539 -36.69 -29.21 -15.63
N GLU A 540 -37.08 -28.81 -14.39
CA GLU A 540 -36.42 -27.73 -13.65
C GLU A 540 -34.95 -28.07 -13.32
N GLN A 541 -34.66 -29.30 -12.89
CA GLN A 541 -33.29 -29.74 -12.64
C GLN A 541 -32.43 -29.70 -13.90
N LYS A 542 -32.94 -30.18 -15.03
CA LYS A 542 -32.24 -30.09 -16.33
C LYS A 542 -32.07 -28.66 -16.80
N LEU A 543 -33.10 -27.82 -16.58
CA LEU A 543 -33.04 -26.39 -16.89
C LEU A 543 -31.91 -25.71 -16.15
N HIS A 544 -31.81 -25.87 -14.84
CA HIS A 544 -30.77 -25.26 -14.03
C HIS A 544 -29.36 -25.78 -14.38
N ALA A 545 -29.23 -27.10 -14.61
CA ALA A 545 -27.95 -27.68 -15.02
C ALA A 545 -27.47 -27.13 -16.35
N LEU A 546 -28.40 -27.04 -17.34
CA LEU A 546 -28.07 -26.49 -18.67
C LEU A 546 -27.76 -24.97 -18.60
N GLU A 547 -28.50 -24.19 -17.81
CA GLU A 547 -28.21 -22.77 -17.61
C GLU A 547 -26.83 -22.55 -16.97
N GLN A 548 -26.45 -23.36 -15.99
CA GLN A 548 -25.15 -23.31 -15.38
C GLN A 548 -24.04 -23.66 -16.38
N GLU A 549 -24.22 -24.73 -17.16
CA GLU A 549 -23.26 -25.14 -18.19
C GLU A 549 -23.05 -24.03 -19.24
N LEU A 550 -24.14 -23.44 -19.75
CA LEU A 550 -24.09 -22.36 -20.72
C LEU A 550 -23.41 -21.11 -20.12
N PHE A 551 -23.70 -20.78 -18.88
CA PHE A 551 -23.03 -19.68 -18.19
C PHE A 551 -21.54 -19.93 -18.06
N GLU A 552 -21.11 -21.14 -17.68
CA GLU A 552 -19.70 -21.51 -17.59
C GLU A 552 -19.00 -21.43 -18.96
N GLN A 553 -19.68 -21.86 -20.04
CA GLN A 553 -19.15 -21.72 -21.40
C GLN A 553 -18.95 -20.25 -21.80
N VAL A 554 -19.92 -19.37 -21.49
CA VAL A 554 -19.82 -17.92 -21.74
C VAL A 554 -18.67 -17.31 -20.94
N ARG A 555 -18.58 -17.65 -19.65
CA ARG A 555 -17.48 -17.20 -18.79
C ARG A 555 -16.12 -17.65 -19.30
N ALA A 556 -16.00 -18.90 -19.77
CA ALA A 556 -14.78 -19.43 -20.37
C ALA A 556 -14.42 -18.74 -21.70
N GLN A 557 -15.41 -18.33 -22.51
CA GLN A 557 -15.18 -17.52 -23.70
C GLN A 557 -14.63 -16.14 -23.33
N LEU A 558 -15.24 -15.46 -22.35
CA LEU A 558 -14.77 -14.16 -21.85
C LEU A 558 -13.38 -14.24 -21.21
N ALA A 559 -13.05 -15.36 -20.57
CA ALA A 559 -11.72 -15.57 -20.00
C ALA A 559 -10.60 -15.56 -21.03
N ARG A 560 -10.88 -15.89 -22.30
CA ARG A 560 -9.91 -15.78 -23.40
C ARG A 560 -9.59 -14.33 -23.76
N GLU A 561 -10.49 -13.41 -23.47
CA GLU A 561 -10.37 -11.98 -23.77
C GLU A 561 -9.76 -11.19 -22.60
N THR A 562 -9.32 -11.87 -21.55
CA THR A 562 -8.78 -11.24 -20.32
C THR A 562 -7.62 -10.28 -20.60
N ALA A 563 -6.71 -10.64 -21.51
CA ALA A 563 -5.57 -9.78 -21.86
C ALA A 563 -6.02 -8.45 -22.49
N ARG A 564 -7.04 -8.48 -23.35
CA ARG A 564 -7.63 -7.28 -23.97
C ARG A 564 -8.35 -6.42 -22.93
N LEU A 565 -9.14 -7.04 -22.06
CA LEU A 565 -9.83 -6.36 -20.97
C LEU A 565 -8.84 -5.67 -20.00
N GLN A 566 -7.76 -6.34 -19.62
CA GLN A 566 -6.72 -5.77 -18.75
C GLN A 566 -5.96 -4.64 -19.46
N ALA A 567 -5.65 -4.77 -20.73
CA ALA A 567 -5.01 -3.70 -21.51
C ALA A 567 -5.90 -2.44 -21.53
N MET A 568 -7.20 -2.61 -21.79
CA MET A 568 -8.14 -1.50 -21.76
C MET A 568 -8.31 -0.91 -20.35
N GLY A 569 -8.38 -1.75 -19.32
CA GLY A 569 -8.39 -1.29 -17.92
C GLY A 569 -7.19 -0.40 -17.58
N THR A 570 -6.00 -0.77 -18.05
CA THR A 570 -4.77 0.03 -17.89
C THR A 570 -4.86 1.36 -18.67
N THR A 571 -5.32 1.33 -19.91
CA THR A 571 -5.49 2.53 -20.75
C THR A 571 -6.48 3.50 -20.14
N ILE A 572 -7.61 3.00 -19.66
CA ILE A 572 -8.65 3.78 -18.96
C ILE A 572 -8.09 4.40 -17.68
N ALA A 573 -7.33 3.64 -16.90
CA ALA A 573 -6.73 4.14 -15.67
C ALA A 573 -5.76 5.31 -15.94
N VAL A 574 -4.89 5.20 -16.94
CA VAL A 574 -4.00 6.30 -17.34
C VAL A 574 -4.79 7.52 -17.78
N LEU A 575 -5.82 7.32 -18.58
CA LEU A 575 -6.67 8.39 -19.09
C LEU A 575 -7.39 9.16 -17.96
N ASP A 576 -7.96 8.43 -17.01
CA ASP A 576 -8.67 9.01 -15.87
C ASP A 576 -7.70 9.71 -14.88
N VAL A 577 -6.48 9.18 -14.66
CA VAL A 577 -5.46 9.88 -13.88
C VAL A 577 -5.10 11.22 -14.52
N LEU A 578 -4.84 11.26 -15.82
CA LEU A 578 -4.52 12.49 -16.54
C LEU A 578 -5.67 13.50 -16.47
N ALA A 579 -6.92 13.03 -16.64
CA ALA A 579 -8.11 13.87 -16.50
C ALA A 579 -8.32 14.36 -15.05
N SER A 580 -8.00 13.55 -14.05
CA SER A 580 -8.01 13.90 -12.62
C SER A 580 -7.01 15.00 -12.29
N LEU A 581 -5.77 14.86 -12.77
CA LEU A 581 -4.72 15.88 -12.59
C LEU A 581 -5.11 17.20 -13.26
N ALA A 582 -5.71 17.15 -14.43
CA ALA A 582 -6.21 18.33 -15.15
C ALA A 582 -7.39 18.99 -14.42
N GLU A 583 -8.30 18.21 -13.86
CA GLU A 583 -9.40 18.70 -13.04
C GLU A 583 -8.89 19.38 -11.78
N THR A 584 -7.93 18.77 -11.10
CA THR A 584 -7.28 19.33 -9.91
C THR A 584 -6.55 20.63 -10.25
N ALA A 585 -5.84 20.68 -11.38
CA ALA A 585 -5.15 21.87 -11.86
C ALA A 585 -6.13 23.02 -12.15
N ALA A 586 -7.23 22.73 -12.82
CA ALA A 586 -8.22 23.75 -13.17
C ALA A 586 -8.92 24.34 -11.93
N VAL A 587 -9.32 23.47 -10.99
CA VAL A 587 -10.01 23.90 -9.75
C VAL A 587 -9.10 24.70 -8.83
N ASN A 588 -7.84 24.24 -8.65
CA ASN A 588 -6.90 24.83 -7.69
C ASN A 588 -5.96 25.88 -8.34
N ARG A 589 -6.16 26.20 -9.62
CA ARG A 589 -5.32 27.17 -10.37
C ARG A 589 -3.83 26.79 -10.32
N TYR A 590 -3.53 25.51 -10.60
CA TYR A 590 -2.16 25.03 -10.71
C TYR A 590 -1.61 25.35 -12.10
N VAL A 591 -0.31 25.57 -12.17
CA VAL A 591 0.39 25.93 -13.40
C VAL A 591 1.21 24.77 -13.94
N ARG A 592 1.43 24.75 -15.25
CA ARG A 592 2.32 23.78 -15.90
C ARG A 592 3.76 24.08 -15.50
N PRO A 593 4.50 23.14 -14.89
CA PRO A 593 5.93 23.30 -14.61
C PRO A 593 6.74 23.12 -15.90
N GLU A 594 7.87 23.83 -15.99
CA GLU A 594 8.94 23.55 -16.92
C GLU A 594 9.90 22.55 -16.28
N VAL A 595 10.14 21.41 -16.94
CA VAL A 595 11.05 20.36 -16.45
C VAL A 595 12.17 20.17 -17.46
N ASP A 596 13.43 20.20 -16.97
CA ASP A 596 14.63 20.05 -17.79
C ASP A 596 15.72 19.20 -17.08
N GLU A 597 16.81 18.91 -17.77
CA GLU A 597 17.95 18.14 -17.24
C GLU A 597 18.91 19.00 -16.41
N GLY A 598 18.64 20.29 -16.25
CA GLY A 598 19.46 21.23 -15.52
C GLY A 598 19.48 20.99 -14.00
N GLY A 599 20.28 21.78 -13.30
CA GLY A 599 20.40 21.70 -11.83
C GLY A 599 19.51 22.67 -11.05
N THR A 600 18.70 23.51 -11.73
CA THR A 600 17.97 24.60 -11.09
C THR A 600 16.55 24.20 -10.68
N ILE A 601 16.19 24.49 -9.45
CA ILE A 601 14.81 24.46 -8.95
C ILE A 601 14.41 25.91 -8.65
N ARG A 602 13.54 26.47 -9.49
CA ARG A 602 12.97 27.80 -9.29
C ARG A 602 11.48 27.70 -9.16
N ILE A 603 10.95 28.15 -8.04
CA ILE A 603 9.50 28.20 -7.78
C ILE A 603 9.15 29.64 -7.39
N SER A 604 8.23 30.24 -8.11
CA SER A 604 7.72 31.58 -7.81
C SER A 604 6.32 31.47 -7.22
N GLN A 605 6.10 32.10 -6.07
CA GLN A 605 4.83 32.08 -5.34
C GLN A 605 4.28 30.65 -5.15
N GLY A 606 5.14 29.74 -4.71
CA GLY A 606 4.76 28.37 -4.39
C GLY A 606 3.81 28.30 -3.21
N ARG A 607 2.84 27.36 -3.27
CA ARG A 607 1.86 27.08 -2.24
C ARG A 607 1.95 25.61 -1.82
N HIS A 608 1.56 25.31 -0.59
CA HIS A 608 1.53 23.92 -0.11
C HIS A 608 0.21 23.27 -0.53
N PRO A 609 0.20 22.22 -1.36
CA PRO A 609 -1.02 21.70 -1.98
C PRO A 609 -2.07 21.23 -0.98
N VAL A 610 -1.64 20.72 0.19
CA VAL A 610 -2.56 20.26 1.24
C VAL A 610 -2.98 21.42 2.14
N VAL A 611 -2.02 22.19 2.64
CA VAL A 611 -2.29 23.24 3.65
C VAL A 611 -3.10 24.41 3.06
N GLU A 612 -2.93 24.73 1.76
CA GLU A 612 -3.73 25.80 1.11
C GLU A 612 -5.24 25.49 1.06
N ARG A 613 -5.64 24.23 1.22
CA ARG A 613 -7.05 23.80 1.24
C ARG A 613 -7.68 23.86 2.62
N LEU A 614 -6.88 24.02 3.66
CA LEU A 614 -7.39 24.21 5.02
C LEU A 614 -7.94 25.62 5.14
N ASP A 615 -9.07 25.79 5.86
CA ASP A 615 -9.65 27.10 6.18
C ASP A 615 -8.74 27.86 7.13
N LEU A 616 -7.70 28.49 6.58
CA LEU A 616 -6.78 29.34 7.32
C LEU A 616 -7.33 30.75 7.37
N ALA A 617 -7.46 31.31 8.55
CA ALA A 617 -7.77 32.73 8.72
C ALA A 617 -6.68 33.59 8.01
N GLY A 618 -7.05 34.25 6.91
CA GLY A 618 -6.14 35.06 6.08
C GLY A 618 -5.52 34.36 4.87
N GLY A 619 -5.89 33.10 4.58
CA GLY A 619 -5.41 32.35 3.42
C GLY A 619 -3.97 31.86 3.56
N PHE A 620 -3.47 31.14 2.55
CA PHE A 620 -2.09 30.63 2.48
C PHE A 620 -1.14 31.74 1.93
N ILE A 621 0.02 31.93 2.56
CA ILE A 621 1.02 32.90 2.09
C ILE A 621 2.02 32.20 1.16
N PRO A 622 2.04 32.57 -0.13
CA PRO A 622 2.95 31.94 -1.09
C PRO A 622 4.42 32.34 -0.88
N ASN A 623 5.33 31.42 -1.16
CA ASN A 623 6.77 31.62 -1.01
C ASN A 623 7.55 31.27 -2.27
N ASP A 624 8.68 31.94 -2.43
CA ASP A 624 9.60 31.75 -3.55
C ASP A 624 10.78 30.84 -3.10
N VAL A 625 11.35 30.08 -4.04
CA VAL A 625 12.61 29.36 -3.81
C VAL A 625 13.45 29.38 -5.09
N LEU A 626 14.77 29.51 -4.89
CA LEU A 626 15.77 29.28 -5.92
C LEU A 626 16.87 28.40 -5.33
N LEU A 627 16.96 27.18 -5.84
CA LEU A 627 18.06 26.26 -5.58
C LEU A 627 18.79 26.01 -6.91
N ASP A 628 20.10 26.04 -6.89
CA ASP A 628 20.95 25.74 -8.04
C ASP A 628 22.20 24.96 -7.59
N LEU A 629 23.03 24.53 -8.53
CA LEU A 629 24.28 23.83 -8.22
C LEU A 629 25.46 24.79 -8.02
N GLU A 630 25.25 26.11 -8.01
CA GLU A 630 26.29 27.13 -7.95
C GLU A 630 26.19 27.95 -6.67
N SER A 631 25.38 28.99 -6.68
CA SER A 631 25.31 30.00 -5.65
C SER A 631 24.27 29.79 -4.58
N ASN A 632 23.26 28.91 -4.83
CA ASN A 632 22.11 28.63 -3.95
C ASN A 632 21.96 27.11 -3.74
N ARG A 633 23.04 26.45 -3.36
CA ARG A 633 23.09 25.02 -3.21
C ARG A 633 22.47 24.57 -1.89
N LEU A 634 22.79 25.29 -0.82
CA LEU A 634 22.25 25.07 0.51
C LEU A 634 21.66 26.38 1.03
N LEU A 635 20.37 26.35 1.38
CA LEU A 635 19.67 27.49 1.97
C LEU A 635 19.38 27.20 3.44
N PHE A 636 20.01 27.99 4.34
CA PHE A 636 19.61 28.00 5.74
C PHE A 636 18.33 28.79 5.91
N ILE A 637 17.39 28.22 6.67
CA ILE A 637 16.09 28.83 6.95
C ILE A 637 15.96 28.98 8.46
N THR A 638 16.12 30.20 8.94
CA THR A 638 16.00 30.54 10.36
C THR A 638 14.63 31.10 10.69
N GLY A 639 14.33 31.21 11.95
CA GLY A 639 13.07 31.78 12.44
C GLY A 639 12.40 30.93 13.52
N PRO A 640 11.37 31.46 14.17
CA PRO A 640 10.74 30.80 15.32
C PRO A 640 9.96 29.54 14.92
N ASN A 641 9.67 28.70 15.94
CA ASN A 641 8.77 27.56 15.77
C ASN A 641 7.37 28.09 15.46
N MET A 642 6.57 27.28 14.75
CA MET A 642 5.22 27.62 14.25
C MET A 642 5.18 28.73 13.16
N ALA A 643 6.32 29.28 12.76
CA ALA A 643 6.39 30.31 11.72
C ALA A 643 6.24 29.75 10.30
N GLY A 644 6.21 28.41 10.12
CA GLY A 644 5.98 27.76 8.84
C GLY A 644 7.23 27.25 8.11
N LYS A 645 8.39 27.11 8.78
CA LYS A 645 9.62 26.56 8.20
C LYS A 645 9.40 25.17 7.59
N SER A 646 8.92 24.22 8.39
CA SER A 646 8.68 22.82 7.97
C SER A 646 7.65 22.74 6.85
N THR A 647 6.61 23.60 6.89
CA THR A 647 5.60 23.70 5.81
C THR A 647 6.23 24.15 4.49
N TYR A 648 7.16 25.11 4.57
CA TYR A 648 7.89 25.60 3.40
C TYR A 648 8.81 24.53 2.81
N LEU A 649 9.54 23.78 3.64
CA LEU A 649 10.38 22.68 3.17
C LEU A 649 9.53 21.64 2.42
N ARG A 650 8.46 21.17 3.07
CA ARG A 650 7.55 20.18 2.49
C ARG A 650 6.90 20.68 1.20
N GLN A 651 6.50 21.95 1.14
CA GLN A 651 5.94 22.59 -0.06
C GLN A 651 6.88 22.44 -1.26
N VAL A 652 8.17 22.69 -1.10
CA VAL A 652 9.15 22.61 -2.19
C VAL A 652 9.27 21.15 -2.68
N ALA A 653 9.39 20.19 -1.77
CA ALA A 653 9.46 18.77 -2.14
C ALA A 653 8.19 18.31 -2.86
N LEU A 654 7.01 18.66 -2.35
CA LEU A 654 5.72 18.27 -2.95
C LEU A 654 5.58 18.85 -4.36
N ILE A 655 6.00 20.10 -4.61
CA ILE A 655 5.99 20.71 -5.94
C ILE A 655 6.92 19.95 -6.89
N VAL A 656 8.13 19.57 -6.44
CA VAL A 656 9.07 18.78 -7.23
C VAL A 656 8.48 17.40 -7.58
N LEU A 657 7.92 16.71 -6.59
CA LEU A 657 7.26 15.40 -6.80
C LEU A 657 6.11 15.49 -7.80
N MET A 658 5.24 16.50 -7.63
CA MET A 658 4.12 16.75 -8.54
C MET A 658 4.60 17.03 -9.96
N ALA A 659 5.64 17.85 -10.13
CA ALA A 659 6.20 18.14 -11.45
C ALA A 659 6.74 16.86 -12.13
N GLN A 660 7.49 16.02 -11.40
CA GLN A 660 8.10 14.82 -11.97
C GLN A 660 7.13 13.63 -12.11
N MET A 661 5.98 13.64 -11.44
CA MET A 661 4.92 12.69 -11.76
C MET A 661 4.11 13.08 -13.03
N GLY A 662 4.32 14.31 -13.55
CA GLY A 662 3.61 14.85 -14.71
C GLY A 662 2.35 15.64 -14.37
N SER A 663 2.24 16.20 -13.15
CA SER A 663 1.14 17.04 -12.70
C SER A 663 1.48 18.53 -12.83
N PHE A 664 0.46 19.35 -12.98
CA PHE A 664 0.54 20.80 -12.73
C PHE A 664 0.72 21.05 -11.23
N VAL A 665 1.30 22.20 -10.87
CA VAL A 665 1.82 22.50 -9.53
C VAL A 665 1.25 23.79 -8.95
N PRO A 666 1.10 23.88 -7.62
CA PRO A 666 0.58 25.04 -6.92
C PRO A 666 1.61 26.18 -6.83
N ALA A 667 1.75 26.94 -7.88
CA ALA A 667 2.67 28.10 -7.93
C ALA A 667 2.23 29.09 -9.01
N ARG A 668 2.96 30.20 -9.14
CA ARG A 668 2.79 31.13 -10.27
C ARG A 668 3.63 30.71 -11.48
N GLU A 669 4.87 30.29 -11.22
CA GLU A 669 5.83 29.87 -12.25
C GLU A 669 6.80 28.88 -11.63
N VAL A 670 7.13 27.81 -12.35
CA VAL A 670 8.00 26.74 -11.86
C VAL A 670 8.90 26.21 -12.95
N ARG A 671 10.20 26.12 -12.63
CA ARG A 671 11.19 25.41 -13.42
C ARG A 671 11.93 24.41 -12.51
N ILE A 672 11.95 23.15 -12.90
CA ILE A 672 12.54 22.06 -12.13
C ILE A 672 13.60 21.35 -12.99
N GLY A 673 14.87 21.49 -12.59
CA GLY A 673 15.92 20.57 -13.02
C GLY A 673 15.73 19.22 -12.36
N LEU A 674 15.81 18.13 -13.12
CA LEU A 674 15.51 16.76 -12.67
C LEU A 674 16.15 16.44 -11.31
N VAL A 675 15.35 15.83 -10.45
CA VAL A 675 15.73 15.33 -9.13
C VAL A 675 15.64 13.80 -9.17
N ASP A 676 16.73 13.14 -8.79
CA ASP A 676 16.78 11.67 -8.75
C ASP A 676 16.29 11.09 -7.43
N ARG A 677 16.46 11.85 -6.33
CA ARG A 677 16.11 11.43 -4.97
C ARG A 677 15.60 12.59 -4.16
N VAL A 678 14.61 12.37 -3.34
CA VAL A 678 14.16 13.33 -2.32
C VAL A 678 14.35 12.70 -0.96
N PHE A 679 15.06 13.40 -0.08
CA PHE A 679 15.25 13.00 1.30
C PHE A 679 14.66 14.04 2.24
N THR A 680 13.99 13.57 3.27
CA THR A 680 13.45 14.44 4.31
C THR A 680 13.85 13.96 5.69
N ARG A 681 14.37 14.87 6.49
CA ARG A 681 14.51 14.72 7.93
C ARG A 681 13.70 15.83 8.58
N VAL A 682 12.43 15.53 8.93
CA VAL A 682 11.47 16.50 9.47
C VAL A 682 10.80 15.90 10.71
N GLY A 683 10.97 16.57 11.84
CA GLY A 683 10.34 16.20 13.11
C GLY A 683 10.95 14.97 13.81
N ALA A 684 10.73 14.86 15.12
CA ALA A 684 11.08 13.68 15.89
C ALA A 684 9.89 12.70 15.85
N SER A 685 10.05 11.54 15.22
CA SER A 685 9.13 10.43 15.43
C SER A 685 9.67 9.57 16.58
N ASP A 686 8.98 9.55 17.70
CA ASP A 686 9.29 8.63 18.79
C ASP A 686 9.05 7.20 18.33
N ASN A 687 10.14 6.45 18.15
CA ASN A 687 10.05 5.00 17.92
C ASN A 687 10.21 4.25 19.24
N LEU A 688 9.29 4.49 20.16
CA LEU A 688 9.26 3.85 21.49
C LEU A 688 9.24 2.31 21.40
N ALA A 689 8.63 1.77 20.33
CA ALA A 689 8.56 0.33 20.12
C ALA A 689 9.91 -0.31 19.71
N GLY A 690 10.88 0.48 19.24
CA GLY A 690 12.21 0.01 18.83
C GLY A 690 13.30 0.21 19.89
N GLY A 691 13.00 0.81 21.04
CA GLY A 691 13.98 1.05 22.12
C GLY A 691 15.13 2.00 21.74
N GLN A 692 15.01 2.72 20.62
CA GLN A 692 16.03 3.68 20.16
C GLN A 692 15.70 5.08 20.65
N SER A 693 16.72 5.82 21.09
CA SER A 693 16.55 7.23 21.42
C SER A 693 16.21 8.04 20.17
N THR A 694 15.43 9.12 20.30
CA THR A 694 15.11 10.05 19.20
C THR A 694 16.36 10.55 18.49
N PHE A 695 17.44 10.79 19.23
CA PHE A 695 18.73 11.20 18.68
C PHE A 695 19.37 10.10 17.81
N MET A 696 19.31 8.82 18.23
CA MET A 696 19.85 7.72 17.42
C MET A 696 19.07 7.52 16.12
N VAL A 697 17.74 7.67 16.15
CA VAL A 697 16.90 7.65 14.94
C VAL A 697 17.29 8.79 14.02
N GLU A 698 17.46 10.00 14.55
CA GLU A 698 17.90 11.19 13.81
C GLU A 698 19.25 10.97 13.13
N MET A 699 20.23 10.45 13.85
CA MET A 699 21.56 10.19 13.30
C MET A 699 21.55 9.10 12.24
N THR A 700 20.72 8.07 12.41
CA THR A 700 20.55 6.99 11.42
C THR A 700 19.94 7.52 10.12
N GLU A 701 18.87 8.33 10.21
CA GLU A 701 18.25 8.97 9.05
C GLU A 701 19.23 9.93 8.35
N THR A 702 19.98 10.73 9.13
CA THR A 702 21.01 11.64 8.59
C THR A 702 22.14 10.86 7.90
N ALA A 703 22.62 9.79 8.50
CA ALA A 703 23.62 8.91 7.89
C ALA A 703 23.13 8.29 6.58
N GLN A 704 21.87 7.84 6.54
CA GLN A 704 21.27 7.34 5.31
C GLN A 704 21.25 8.40 4.21
N ILE A 705 20.87 9.64 4.53
CA ILE A 705 20.88 10.75 3.59
C ILE A 705 22.30 10.98 3.04
N LEU A 706 23.29 11.12 3.92
CA LEU A 706 24.66 11.41 3.52
C LEU A 706 25.30 10.30 2.66
N ASN A 707 24.96 9.05 2.93
CA ASN A 707 25.47 7.89 2.17
C ASN A 707 24.72 7.64 0.87
N CYS A 708 23.48 8.14 0.76
CA CYS A 708 22.57 7.79 -0.33
C CYS A 708 22.32 8.93 -1.32
N ALA A 709 22.51 10.17 -0.92
CA ALA A 709 22.25 11.32 -1.77
C ALA A 709 23.30 11.45 -2.91
N THR A 710 22.91 12.12 -3.98
CA THR A 710 23.73 12.47 -5.13
C THR A 710 23.72 13.99 -5.33
N SER A 711 24.51 14.51 -6.23
CA SER A 711 24.47 15.94 -6.60
C SER A 711 23.14 16.37 -7.22
N ARG A 712 22.30 15.42 -7.72
CA ARG A 712 20.98 15.68 -8.28
C ARG A 712 19.86 15.54 -7.25
N SER A 713 20.17 15.17 -6.03
CA SER A 713 19.18 14.99 -4.96
C SER A 713 18.65 16.32 -4.41
N LEU A 714 17.45 16.28 -3.86
CA LEU A 714 16.86 17.33 -3.05
C LEU A 714 16.81 16.86 -1.60
N ILE A 715 17.47 17.59 -0.71
CA ILE A 715 17.57 17.25 0.71
C ILE A 715 16.84 18.31 1.54
N LEU A 716 15.98 17.87 2.45
CA LEU A 716 15.20 18.69 3.38
C LEU A 716 15.57 18.31 4.80
N LEU A 717 16.25 19.20 5.49
CA LEU A 717 16.68 19.02 6.87
C LEU A 717 15.93 20.00 7.77
N ASP A 718 15.23 19.48 8.76
CA ASP A 718 14.51 20.29 9.74
C ASP A 718 15.03 19.98 11.14
N GLU A 719 15.79 20.91 11.68
CA GLU A 719 16.24 20.95 13.08
C GLU A 719 17.13 19.78 13.49
N ILE A 720 18.24 19.53 12.77
CA ILE A 720 19.24 18.53 13.15
C ILE A 720 20.00 18.94 14.40
N GLY A 721 20.29 17.99 15.30
CA GLY A 721 21.11 18.16 16.49
C GLY A 721 20.32 18.47 17.78
N ARG A 722 18.99 18.42 17.77
CA ARG A 722 18.15 18.73 18.95
C ARG A 722 18.18 17.67 20.05
N GLY A 723 18.53 16.46 19.75
CA GLY A 723 18.46 15.32 20.68
C GLY A 723 19.65 15.18 21.61
N THR A 724 20.61 16.11 21.60
CA THR A 724 21.86 16.08 22.39
C THR A 724 22.18 17.45 22.98
N SER A 725 23.40 17.62 23.56
CA SER A 725 23.85 18.92 24.07
C SER A 725 23.94 19.97 22.96
N THR A 726 23.73 21.24 23.29
CA THR A 726 23.68 22.32 22.28
C THR A 726 24.93 22.38 21.41
N TYR A 727 26.12 22.27 22.02
CA TYR A 727 27.39 22.35 21.27
C TYR A 727 27.65 21.11 20.44
N ASP A 728 27.31 19.89 20.91
CA ASP A 728 27.43 18.66 20.12
C ASP A 728 26.47 18.71 18.93
N GLY A 729 25.22 19.13 19.17
CA GLY A 729 24.21 19.28 18.13
C GLY A 729 24.60 20.29 17.06
N LEU A 730 25.10 21.46 17.45
CA LEU A 730 25.61 22.47 16.54
C LEU A 730 26.81 21.94 15.72
N SER A 731 27.76 21.27 16.38
CA SER A 731 28.95 20.73 15.72
C SER A 731 28.59 19.69 14.65
N ILE A 732 27.65 18.80 14.97
CA ILE A 732 27.14 17.81 14.01
C ILE A 732 26.43 18.49 12.86
N ALA A 733 25.50 19.42 13.14
CA ALA A 733 24.73 20.13 12.12
C ALA A 733 25.64 20.93 11.18
N TRP A 734 26.68 21.56 11.73
CA TRP A 734 27.71 22.31 10.99
C TRP A 734 28.48 21.39 10.02
N ALA A 735 29.01 20.27 10.54
CA ALA A 735 29.76 19.31 9.75
C ALA A 735 28.88 18.65 8.64
N VAL A 736 27.61 18.33 8.94
CA VAL A 736 26.64 17.83 7.96
C VAL A 736 26.42 18.86 6.84
N ALA A 737 26.25 20.15 7.19
CA ALA A 737 26.03 21.19 6.21
C ALA A 737 27.26 21.39 5.29
N GLU A 738 28.45 21.37 5.86
CA GLU A 738 29.73 21.47 5.07
C GLU A 738 29.86 20.25 4.13
N TYR A 739 29.57 19.02 4.63
CA TYR A 739 29.66 17.80 3.82
C TYR A 739 28.70 17.83 2.63
N ILE A 740 27.44 18.22 2.87
CA ILE A 740 26.42 18.30 1.83
C ILE A 740 26.76 19.37 0.79
N GLN A 741 27.29 20.51 1.24
CA GLN A 741 27.58 21.64 0.38
C GLN A 741 28.80 21.38 -0.50
N ASP A 742 29.82 20.67 -0.03
CA ASP A 742 31.05 20.44 -0.78
C ASP A 742 30.81 19.56 -2.01
N ARG A 743 31.13 20.11 -3.21
CA ARG A 743 30.98 19.37 -4.48
C ARG A 743 31.90 18.15 -4.59
N ARG A 744 32.94 18.06 -3.79
CA ARG A 744 33.82 16.88 -3.75
C ARG A 744 33.21 15.73 -3.03
N HIS A 745 32.21 15.99 -2.16
CA HIS A 745 31.47 14.99 -1.42
C HIS A 745 30.08 14.79 -2.02
N LEU A 746 29.18 15.76 -1.90
CA LEU A 746 27.80 15.64 -2.36
C LEU A 746 27.38 16.74 -3.34
N GLY A 747 27.49 18.01 -2.96
CA GLY A 747 27.09 19.15 -3.77
C GLY A 747 25.57 19.19 -4.05
N ALA A 748 24.72 18.64 -3.15
CA ALA A 748 23.28 18.47 -3.35
C ALA A 748 22.49 19.74 -3.04
N ARG A 749 21.32 19.89 -3.70
CA ARG A 749 20.37 20.97 -3.45
C ARG A 749 19.69 20.74 -2.10
N THR A 750 19.84 21.69 -1.16
CA THR A 750 19.44 21.48 0.22
C THR A 750 18.69 22.67 0.82
N LEU A 751 17.59 22.39 1.48
CA LEU A 751 16.90 23.31 2.39
C LEU A 751 17.15 22.84 3.82
N PHE A 752 17.74 23.71 4.64
CA PHE A 752 18.11 23.38 6.01
C PHE A 752 17.45 24.37 6.99
N ALA A 753 16.38 23.95 7.61
CA ALA A 753 15.77 24.74 8.69
C ALA A 753 16.51 24.47 10.01
N THR A 754 16.91 25.52 10.70
CA THR A 754 17.69 25.42 11.94
C THR A 754 17.30 26.50 12.95
N HIS A 755 17.56 26.21 14.22
CA HIS A 755 17.50 27.19 15.32
C HIS A 755 18.89 27.69 15.74
N TYR A 756 19.94 27.03 15.25
CA TYR A 756 21.29 27.47 15.52
C TYR A 756 21.59 28.70 14.66
N HIS A 757 21.64 29.87 15.28
CA HIS A 757 21.93 31.14 14.60
C HIS A 757 23.39 31.18 14.10
N GLU A 758 24.28 30.51 14.80
CA GLU A 758 25.69 30.37 14.48
C GLU A 758 25.90 29.75 13.08
N MET A 759 25.03 28.85 12.66
CA MET A 759 25.12 28.25 11.33
C MET A 759 24.95 29.24 10.18
N THR A 760 24.38 30.42 10.46
CA THR A 760 24.28 31.48 9.42
C THR A 760 25.64 32.06 9.01
N GLU A 761 26.66 31.91 9.86
CA GLU A 761 28.03 32.33 9.56
C GLU A 761 28.64 31.54 8.36
N LEU A 762 28.20 30.27 8.19
CA LEU A 762 28.67 29.46 7.06
C LEU A 762 28.39 30.08 5.70
N ALA A 763 27.39 30.92 5.55
CA ALA A 763 27.10 31.63 4.29
C ALA A 763 28.18 32.67 3.93
N GLY A 764 28.91 33.19 4.93
CA GLY A 764 30.08 34.05 4.71
C GLY A 764 31.39 33.29 4.44
N LEU A 765 31.44 32.03 4.90
CA LEU A 765 32.63 31.19 4.82
C LEU A 765 32.67 30.24 3.61
N ARG A 766 31.53 29.91 3.06
CA ARG A 766 31.37 28.89 1.99
C ARG A 766 30.52 29.41 0.85
N GLU A 767 31.02 29.31 -0.37
CA GLU A 767 30.23 29.59 -1.58
C GLU A 767 29.10 28.57 -1.75
N GLY A 768 27.94 29.02 -2.27
CA GLY A 768 26.77 28.15 -2.51
C GLY A 768 25.87 28.00 -1.29
N ILE A 769 26.15 28.67 -0.18
CA ILE A 769 25.26 28.76 1.00
C ILE A 769 24.61 30.15 1.05
N ARG A 770 23.30 30.18 1.36
CA ARG A 770 22.56 31.43 1.53
C ARG A 770 21.66 31.33 2.76
N ASN A 771 21.48 32.47 3.43
CA ASN A 771 20.64 32.62 4.59
C ASN A 771 19.28 33.20 4.23
N PHE A 772 18.24 32.59 4.76
CA PHE A 772 16.88 33.05 4.69
C PHE A 772 16.23 33.01 6.08
N THR A 773 15.24 33.83 6.29
CA THR A 773 14.48 33.87 7.54
C THR A 773 12.99 34.03 7.29
N VAL A 774 12.19 33.56 8.25
CA VAL A 774 10.74 33.82 8.22
C VAL A 774 10.49 35.24 8.67
N SER A 775 9.85 36.05 7.84
CA SER A 775 9.53 37.44 8.16
C SER A 775 8.55 37.53 9.35
N VAL A 776 8.91 38.35 10.31
CA VAL A 776 8.16 38.61 11.54
C VAL A 776 7.87 40.10 11.63
N ARG A 777 6.69 40.48 12.06
CA ARG A 777 6.35 41.88 12.35
C ARG A 777 6.05 41.99 13.84
N GLU A 778 6.80 42.84 14.51
CA GLU A 778 6.57 43.20 15.90
C GLU A 778 5.69 44.48 15.98
N ARG A 779 4.61 44.42 16.78
CA ARG A 779 3.74 45.58 17.03
C ARG A 779 3.26 45.50 18.48
N ASN A 780 3.63 46.52 19.29
CA ASN A 780 3.16 46.67 20.69
C ASN A 780 3.36 45.37 21.53
N ASP A 781 4.54 44.78 21.52
CA ASP A 781 4.86 43.52 22.20
C ASP A 781 4.13 42.26 21.67
N GLU A 782 3.38 42.42 20.56
CA GLU A 782 2.80 41.30 19.82
C GLU A 782 3.66 40.95 18.61
N VAL A 783 3.93 39.65 18.44
CA VAL A 783 4.70 39.10 17.32
C VAL A 783 3.73 38.46 16.32
N LEU A 784 3.67 39.05 15.12
CA LEU A 784 2.89 38.49 14.03
C LEU A 784 3.83 37.78 13.05
N PHE A 785 3.68 36.46 12.92
CA PHE A 785 4.41 35.69 11.92
C PHE A 785 3.78 35.87 10.56
N LEU A 786 4.50 36.53 9.64
CA LEU A 786 4.02 36.80 8.28
C LEU A 786 4.12 35.57 7.38
N ARG A 787 4.76 34.48 7.82
CA ARG A 787 4.94 33.21 7.07
C ARG A 787 5.58 33.41 5.68
N LYS A 788 6.24 34.55 5.45
CA LYS A 788 6.99 34.86 4.23
C LYS A 788 8.47 34.65 4.47
N ILE A 789 9.11 33.88 3.60
CA ILE A 789 10.54 33.62 3.60
C ILE A 789 11.23 34.77 2.87
N VAL A 790 12.21 35.40 3.48
CA VAL A 790 12.96 36.51 2.95
C VAL A 790 14.48 36.25 3.09
N ALA A 791 15.29 36.84 2.22
CA ALA A 791 16.74 36.75 2.32
C ALA A 791 17.28 37.45 3.59
N GLY A 792 18.28 36.88 4.23
CA GLY A 792 18.92 37.34 5.46
C GLY A 792 18.80 36.36 6.61
N GLY A 793 19.51 36.62 7.67
CA GLY A 793 19.44 35.90 8.96
C GLY A 793 18.61 36.68 9.98
N THR A 794 18.22 36.05 11.08
CA THR A 794 17.68 36.73 12.27
C THR A 794 18.53 36.35 13.46
N ASP A 795 18.91 37.35 14.23
CA ASP A 795 19.70 37.17 15.47
C ASP A 795 18.81 37.07 16.71
N ARG A 796 17.47 37.10 16.53
CA ARG A 796 16.53 37.11 17.65
C ARG A 796 15.83 35.78 17.84
N SER A 797 15.81 35.31 19.06
CA SER A 797 14.99 34.17 19.50
C SER A 797 13.56 34.63 19.85
N TYR A 798 12.55 33.94 19.34
CA TYR A 798 11.12 34.20 19.61
C TYR A 798 10.47 33.12 20.48
N GLY A 799 11.24 32.22 21.09
CA GLY A 799 10.72 31.10 21.89
C GLY A 799 9.80 31.52 23.02
N ILE A 800 10.15 32.60 23.74
CA ILE A 800 9.32 33.14 24.82
C ILE A 800 7.98 33.70 24.32
N HIS A 801 7.96 34.30 23.13
CA HIS A 801 6.71 34.75 22.50
C HIS A 801 5.78 33.59 22.14
N VAL A 802 6.34 32.49 21.60
CA VAL A 802 5.58 31.27 21.31
C VAL A 802 5.04 30.64 22.60
N ALA A 803 5.85 30.62 23.68
CA ALA A 803 5.41 30.14 24.97
C ALA A 803 4.23 30.94 25.51
N ARG A 804 4.23 32.27 25.36
CA ARG A 804 3.10 33.14 25.68
C ARG A 804 1.84 32.82 24.87
N LEU A 805 2.00 32.63 23.57
CA LEU A 805 0.90 32.25 22.66
C LEU A 805 0.31 30.87 23.02
N ALA A 806 1.14 29.97 23.53
CA ALA A 806 0.72 28.66 24.04
C ALA A 806 0.00 28.72 25.39
N GLY A 807 -0.10 29.91 26.03
CA GLY A 807 -0.85 30.12 27.25
C GLY A 807 -0.02 29.87 28.53
N LEU A 808 1.32 29.92 28.49
CA LEU A 808 2.13 29.85 29.70
C LEU A 808 1.80 31.04 30.63
N PRO A 809 1.77 30.82 31.96
CA PRO A 809 1.46 31.89 32.92
C PRO A 809 2.39 33.11 32.83
N ALA A 810 1.83 34.32 32.97
CA ALA A 810 2.56 35.57 32.82
C ALA A 810 3.83 35.67 33.68
N PRO A 811 3.85 35.21 34.97
CA PRO A 811 5.04 35.25 35.79
C PRO A 811 6.20 34.38 35.22
N VAL A 812 5.87 33.23 34.61
CA VAL A 812 6.86 32.36 33.97
C VAL A 812 7.46 33.04 32.76
N ILE A 813 6.63 33.72 31.96
CA ILE A 813 7.07 34.46 30.76
C ILE A 813 7.97 35.65 31.16
N SER A 814 7.62 36.41 32.23
CA SER A 814 8.44 37.51 32.74
C SER A 814 9.81 37.01 33.19
N ARG A 815 9.81 35.93 33.97
CA ARG A 815 11.08 35.34 34.45
C ARG A 815 11.95 34.79 33.33
N ALA A 816 11.32 34.13 32.33
CA ALA A 816 12.04 33.64 31.15
C ALA A 816 12.75 34.78 30.38
N ARG A 817 12.11 35.95 30.26
CA ARG A 817 12.72 37.15 29.64
C ARG A 817 13.92 37.66 30.43
N GLU A 818 13.81 37.70 31.77
CA GLU A 818 14.92 38.10 32.64
C GLU A 818 16.12 37.14 32.50
N VAL A 819 15.85 35.83 32.50
CA VAL A 819 16.91 34.83 32.37
C VAL A 819 17.55 34.91 30.96
N LEU A 820 16.77 35.07 29.89
CA LEU A 820 17.29 35.22 28.53
C LEU A 820 18.20 36.44 28.45
N ALA A 821 17.78 37.60 28.98
CA ALA A 821 18.57 38.81 29.01
C ALA A 821 19.87 38.66 29.81
N GLN A 822 19.91 37.75 30.80
CA GLN A 822 21.16 37.42 31.52
C GLN A 822 22.11 36.55 30.69
N LEU A 823 21.54 35.56 29.96
CA LEU A 823 22.30 34.64 29.15
C LEU A 823 22.83 35.29 27.84
N GLU A 824 22.14 36.29 27.30
CA GLU A 824 22.55 37.06 26.10
C GLU A 824 23.52 38.18 26.41
N ARG A 825 23.80 38.48 27.68
CA ARG A 825 24.87 39.40 28.03
C ARG A 825 26.21 38.75 27.70
N PRO A 826 27.08 39.38 26.83
CA PRO A 826 28.40 38.85 26.57
C PRO A 826 29.11 38.66 27.93
N SER A 827 29.52 37.46 28.24
CA SER A 827 30.48 37.24 29.35
C SER A 827 31.74 37.95 28.91
N ALA A 828 32.10 39.03 29.60
CA ALA A 828 33.26 39.90 29.30
C ALA A 828 34.63 39.20 29.47
N HIS A 829 34.68 37.88 29.21
CA HIS A 829 35.86 37.05 29.33
C HIS A 829 36.11 36.08 28.15
N VAL A 830 35.50 36.27 26.98
CA VAL A 830 35.88 35.48 25.76
C VAL A 830 35.81 36.39 24.51
N ALA A 831 36.52 37.51 24.54
CA ALA A 831 36.81 38.26 23.32
C ALA A 831 38.33 38.18 23.08
N GLU A 832 38.79 36.98 22.73
CA GLU A 832 40.08 36.77 22.06
C GLU A 832 40.27 35.26 21.88
N ASN A 833 39.63 34.70 20.85
CA ASN A 833 40.17 33.55 20.12
C ASN A 833 39.25 33.23 18.94
N SER A 834 39.45 34.01 17.88
CA SER A 834 39.02 33.63 16.53
C SER A 834 39.85 32.41 16.12
N LEU A 835 39.31 31.22 16.39
CA LEU A 835 39.84 29.93 15.97
C LEU A 835 39.11 29.43 14.75
N LEU A 836 39.33 30.00 13.57
CA LEU A 836 39.00 29.39 12.30
C LEU A 836 39.98 29.85 11.20
N THR A 837 41.16 29.25 11.21
CA THR A 837 41.99 29.16 9.99
C THR A 837 42.24 27.70 9.68
N PRO A 838 42.06 27.25 8.42
CA PRO A 838 42.28 25.87 8.04
C PRO A 838 43.79 25.55 7.99
N PRO A 839 44.19 24.29 8.25
CA PRO A 839 45.59 23.89 8.16
C PRO A 839 45.98 23.63 6.71
N HIS A 840 46.58 24.61 6.04
CA HIS A 840 47.44 24.27 4.89
C HIS A 840 48.56 25.29 4.68
N SER A 841 49.78 24.71 4.66
CA SER A 841 51.05 25.22 4.12
C SER A 841 51.71 26.38 4.87
N ALA A 842 52.65 26.00 5.74
CA ALA A 842 53.76 26.87 6.11
C ALA A 842 55.06 26.28 5.60
N LEU A 843 55.70 26.99 4.70
CA LEU A 843 57.13 26.93 4.51
C LEU A 843 57.64 28.40 4.47
N GLY A 844 58.48 28.75 5.46
CA GLY A 844 59.54 29.75 5.27
C GLY A 844 59.48 30.99 6.12
N ALA A 845 60.51 31.11 6.98
CA ALA A 845 61.28 32.25 7.45
C ALA A 845 60.88 32.96 8.75
N SER A 846 61.67 32.59 9.77
CA SER A 846 62.37 33.38 10.80
C SER A 846 61.89 34.80 11.17
N SER A 847 61.51 35.02 12.44
CA SER A 847 62.34 35.84 13.39
C SER A 847 61.51 36.16 14.65
N SER A 848 62.25 36.00 15.77
CA SER A 848 62.06 36.63 17.12
C SER A 848 60.85 36.51 17.95
N ASP A 849 61.03 35.78 18.98
CA ASP A 849 60.45 35.61 20.35
C ASP A 849 59.63 36.81 20.89
N PRO A 850 58.52 36.51 21.63
CA PRO A 850 58.66 36.54 23.07
C PRO A 850 58.02 35.37 23.74
N SER A 851 58.70 34.90 24.79
CA SER A 851 58.41 33.94 25.87
C SER A 851 56.95 33.51 26.06
N LEU A 852 56.68 32.24 25.72
CA LEU A 852 55.52 31.47 26.20
C LEU A 852 55.65 31.23 27.72
N PRO A 853 54.59 31.34 28.52
CA PRO A 853 54.61 30.90 29.93
C PRO A 853 54.86 29.41 29.99
N GLN A 854 55.79 28.97 30.79
CA GLN A 854 56.12 27.57 30.99
C GLN A 854 54.88 26.83 31.53
N PRO A 855 54.56 25.64 31.05
CA PRO A 855 53.48 24.87 31.54
C PRO A 855 53.72 24.51 33.01
N HIS A 856 52.68 24.60 33.82
CA HIS A 856 52.69 24.28 35.26
C HIS A 856 53.32 22.88 35.48
N PRO A 857 54.25 22.72 36.42
CA PRO A 857 55.01 21.48 36.64
C PRO A 857 54.11 20.22 36.80
N ILE A 858 52.93 20.39 37.24
CA ILE A 858 51.91 19.32 37.40
C ILE A 858 51.52 18.72 36.03
N ILE A 859 51.53 19.47 34.94
CA ILE A 859 51.19 18.97 33.62
C ILE A 859 52.19 17.93 33.15
N GLU A 860 53.46 18.11 33.43
CA GLU A 860 54.50 17.15 33.06
C GLU A 860 54.47 15.91 33.94
N GLU A 861 54.09 16.06 35.23
CA GLU A 861 53.88 14.94 36.14
C GLU A 861 52.67 14.07 35.72
N VAL A 862 51.60 14.69 35.27
CA VAL A 862 50.43 13.94 34.72
C VAL A 862 50.78 13.23 33.39
N ARG A 863 51.61 13.81 32.51
CA ARG A 863 52.07 13.18 31.29
C ARG A 863 52.94 11.96 31.50
N GLN A 864 53.69 11.91 32.58
CA GLN A 864 54.63 10.83 32.91
C GLN A 864 53.96 9.70 33.75
N MET A 865 52.69 9.85 34.13
CA MET A 865 51.93 8.83 34.88
C MET A 865 51.56 7.66 33.99
N ASP A 866 51.97 6.45 34.36
CA ASP A 866 51.51 5.22 33.78
C ASP A 866 50.21 4.71 34.46
N LEU A 867 49.12 5.18 33.90
CA LEU A 867 47.76 4.87 34.45
C LEU A 867 47.39 3.38 34.39
N PHE A 868 48.07 2.57 33.56
CA PHE A 868 47.79 1.15 33.39
C PHE A 868 48.50 0.30 34.42
N SER A 869 49.56 0.82 35.08
CA SER A 869 50.29 0.12 36.17
C SER A 869 49.73 0.41 37.59
N MET A 870 48.76 1.34 37.74
CA MET A 870 48.22 1.77 39.00
C MET A 870 46.89 1.09 39.37
N THR A 871 46.69 0.79 40.65
CA THR A 871 45.40 0.37 41.16
C THR A 871 44.42 1.55 41.19
N PRO A 872 43.09 1.33 41.10
CA PRO A 872 42.09 2.43 41.15
C PRO A 872 42.22 3.32 42.40
N LEU A 873 42.63 2.77 43.53
CA LEU A 873 42.81 3.52 44.76
C LEU A 873 44.07 4.39 44.74
N GLU A 874 45.15 3.92 44.18
CA GLU A 874 46.35 4.72 43.95
C GLU A 874 46.15 5.85 42.98
N ALA A 875 45.37 5.61 41.86
CA ALA A 875 45.01 6.65 40.91
C ALA A 875 44.17 7.76 41.56
N LEU A 876 43.18 7.40 42.39
CA LEU A 876 42.34 8.33 43.14
C LEU A 876 43.16 9.17 44.13
N ASN A 877 44.05 8.54 44.88
CA ASN A 877 44.89 9.23 45.86
C ASN A 877 45.88 10.21 45.15
N ARG A 878 46.43 9.83 44.00
CA ARG A 878 47.30 10.66 43.20
C ARG A 878 46.58 11.87 42.60
N LEU A 879 45.35 11.67 42.07
CA LEU A 879 44.51 12.76 41.60
C LEU A 879 44.14 13.73 42.71
N ALA A 880 43.79 13.24 43.95
CA ALA A 880 43.50 14.09 45.08
C ALA A 880 44.72 14.88 45.55
N ASP A 881 45.95 14.34 45.44
CA ASP A 881 47.20 15.06 45.71
C ASP A 881 47.50 16.17 44.70
N LEU A 882 47.34 15.86 43.40
CA LEU A 882 47.46 16.81 42.32
C LEU A 882 46.47 17.97 42.45
N GLN A 883 45.22 17.68 42.83
CA GLN A 883 44.18 18.67 43.06
C GLN A 883 44.52 19.60 44.23
N ARG A 884 45.02 19.05 45.36
CA ARG A 884 45.44 19.84 46.49
C ARG A 884 46.58 20.77 46.14
N ARG A 885 47.58 20.30 45.37
CA ARG A 885 48.74 21.09 44.95
C ARG A 885 48.36 22.17 43.93
N LEU A 886 47.33 22.01 43.13
CA LEU A 886 46.76 23.02 42.22
C LEU A 886 45.97 24.10 43.01
N GLN A 887 45.43 23.78 44.17
CA GLN A 887 44.66 24.73 45.01
C GLN A 887 45.51 25.52 46.01
N SER A 888 46.79 25.14 46.18
CA SER A 888 47.69 25.88 47.06
C SER A 888 48.31 27.07 46.28
N PRO A 889 48.24 28.31 46.79
CA PRO A 889 48.90 29.45 46.11
C PRO A 889 50.41 29.23 46.09
N ILE A 890 51.01 29.47 44.94
CA ILE A 890 52.47 29.48 44.77
C ILE A 890 53.04 30.62 45.59
N GLU A 891 53.66 30.34 46.73
CA GLU A 891 54.54 31.31 47.42
C GLU A 891 55.78 31.56 46.57
N GLU A 892 55.87 32.74 46.03
CA GLU A 892 57.10 33.24 45.42
C GLU A 892 58.20 33.31 46.50
N ASP A 893 59.13 32.37 46.45
CA ASP A 893 60.39 32.47 47.23
C ASP A 893 61.28 33.55 46.59
N SER A 894 61.15 34.76 47.14
CA SER A 894 62.15 35.82 47.01
C SER A 894 63.31 35.54 48.01
N LYS A 895 64.37 34.93 47.54
CA LYS A 895 65.73 35.18 48.12
C LYS A 895 66.84 34.62 47.22
N THR A 896 67.73 35.59 46.87
CA THR A 896 69.07 35.58 46.29
C THR A 896 69.22 35.44 44.78
#